data_0a14e4f9b536597fac39dc8aa7099e5b
#
_entry.id   0a14e4f9b536597fac39dc8aa7099e5b
#
_cell.length_a   1.000
_cell.length_b   1.000
_cell.length_c   1.000
_cell.angle_alpha   90.00
_cell.angle_beta   90.00
_cell.angle_gamma   90.00
#
_symmetry.space_group_name_H-M   'P 1'
#
loop_
_entity.id
_entity.type
_entity.pdbx_description
1 polymer ?
#
loop_
_entity_poly.entity_id
_entity_poly.type
_entity_poly.pdbx_seq_one_letter_code
_entity_poly.pdbx_strand_id
1 'polypeptide(L)'
;VTVAKAAVNVGDVAMADDGLDLNTVNVTAQVPTVVVKKDTLEYDAKSVKVRENAVVEDVLKKLPGVEVAKDGSIKAGGETVTKVKVDGKEFFGSDPLLATKNLPADMVDKIQVIDELSEQAQFTGVDDGTRTKILNITTKSGMKKGYFGNSTVGYGTNDRYDASLNVNKFNNDQQFSFIGQFNNVNKQNFGGGNGQGNGFGGGGNGRGGGGGGGGTSAGGGITTTNAAGLNFGDTYKDGTQIQGSYFFNKSSVFNEQTSSTQTLLGNTSQNVNNYLNSNSDRSNHRLNFMIDTKLDSSTSIKIQPNIAYTENDGLSLNNYVRNNVIATGASNTVGNQSYTTSNSTPVINNNILVRKKFKRRGRTLSLNVNTSINDSDSDNINYILDNNTVNGITTQKLTNQLNDLNSHNITNSTRVVYTEPLSKTTSLELNYQNGINNSTSDRNVLNFNSITGNFDIVDNTYSNHYENQTLTNAAGLSYTVNQKKYNFNIGVAGQQTHRENTNLTTGVVFSQNFVNLTPSAQFRYNFSNSKRLTVNYRGTTQQPTIDQIQPIPDNTNTQSVIIGNPNLKPAFNNTLSVRYNNFAFAKMRFFAVFLNLTQTFNAFASSQSAVTDPNDVNYGKIASQYINVNGNYSGNANIVLGQPIIPNNKLNLNATLTTQYSRGTNITSGIENITNVLTVGNTYRFVTNLDKWDITAGIGGTYNRATYSAQPNSNNTFYTITPSFDVSYVLPGNIRLAIDLDYYKNTGRGDAYNTDYTLVNSYISRQFFKNRGTFKIAVNDALNQNQGISRTATANTITDLNYNVLKRYYMFSFTYSLTRIGGRNIGNDVQMPGMGGQGGGRPRF
;
A
#
# COMPACT_ATOMS: atom_id res chain seq x y z
N VAL A 1 -31.84 -20.42 85.79
CA VAL A 1 -30.89 -21.27 86.48
C VAL A 1 -30.07 -20.45 87.41
N THR A 2 -30.26 -20.73 88.74
CA THR A 2 -29.53 -20.03 89.76
C THR A 2 -28.10 -20.59 89.81
N VAL A 3 -27.14 -19.80 89.57
CA VAL A 3 -25.72 -20.22 89.64
C VAL A 3 -25.25 -20.12 91.05
N ALA A 4 -25.09 -21.26 91.69
CA ALA A 4 -24.43 -21.33 93.04
C ALA A 4 -22.92 -21.10 92.83
N LYS A 5 -22.28 -20.30 93.68
CA LYS A 5 -20.86 -19.98 93.70
C LYS A 5 -19.99 -21.21 93.93
N ALA A 6 -19.59 -21.91 92.94
CA ALA A 6 -18.43 -22.78 92.94
C ALA A 6 -17.83 -22.72 91.53
N ALA A 7 -16.57 -22.46 91.48
CA ALA A 7 -15.83 -22.56 90.20
C ALA A 7 -15.85 -24.04 89.83
N VAL A 8 -16.55 -24.37 88.74
CA VAL A 8 -16.54 -25.66 88.12
C VAL A 8 -15.48 -25.62 87.01
N ASN A 9 -14.43 -26.38 87.24
CA ASN A 9 -13.44 -26.62 86.15
C ASN A 9 -14.07 -27.58 85.15
N VAL A 10 -14.45 -27.13 83.97
CA VAL A 10 -15.13 -27.92 82.99
C VAL A 10 -14.15 -28.66 82.00
N GLY A 11 -12.86 -28.72 82.40
CA GLY A 11 -11.86 -29.39 81.52
C GLY A 11 -11.65 -28.70 80.19
N ASP A 12 -10.73 -29.15 79.43
CA ASP A 12 -10.46 -28.67 78.03
C ASP A 12 -11.63 -29.02 77.12
N VAL A 13 -12.40 -28.03 76.69
CA VAL A 13 -13.42 -28.18 75.63
C VAL A 13 -12.72 -28.10 74.31
N ALA A 14 -12.44 -29.23 73.68
CA ALA A 14 -11.99 -29.26 72.32
C ALA A 14 -13.14 -28.76 71.38
N MET A 15 -13.02 -27.59 70.84
CA MET A 15 -13.88 -27.14 69.75
C MET A 15 -13.39 -27.83 68.50
N ALA A 16 -14.24 -28.64 67.83
CA ALA A 16 -14.00 -29.06 66.48
C ALA A 16 -14.12 -27.84 65.54
N ASP A 17 -13.07 -27.62 64.75
CA ASP A 17 -13.10 -26.62 63.73
C ASP A 17 -13.98 -27.15 62.57
N ASP A 18 -15.27 -26.83 62.64
CA ASP A 18 -16.24 -27.15 61.57
C ASP A 18 -16.17 -26.05 60.52
N GLY A 19 -14.97 -25.88 59.97
CA GLY A 19 -14.70 -24.99 58.81
C GLY A 19 -15.43 -25.55 57.61
N LEU A 20 -16.59 -24.98 57.28
CA LEU A 20 -17.17 -25.14 55.96
C LEU A 20 -16.12 -24.68 54.94
N ASP A 21 -15.45 -25.62 54.29
CA ASP A 21 -14.68 -25.36 53.05
C ASP A 21 -15.64 -24.81 52.02
N LEU A 22 -15.73 -23.46 51.96
CA LEU A 22 -16.32 -22.79 50.86
C LEU A 22 -15.48 -23.12 49.63
N ASN A 23 -15.98 -24.02 48.79
CA ASN A 23 -15.41 -24.23 47.45
C ASN A 23 -15.12 -22.88 46.83
N THR A 24 -13.85 -22.58 46.61
CA THR A 24 -13.40 -21.38 45.89
C THR A 24 -14.08 -21.40 44.54
N VAL A 25 -15.06 -20.51 44.36
CA VAL A 25 -15.63 -20.26 43.03
C VAL A 25 -14.57 -19.53 42.23
N ASN A 26 -13.79 -20.28 41.46
CA ASN A 26 -12.89 -19.71 40.47
C ASN A 26 -13.75 -19.06 39.36
N VAL A 27 -14.08 -17.80 39.49
CA VAL A 27 -14.66 -17.01 38.41
C VAL A 27 -13.56 -16.75 37.38
N THR A 28 -13.33 -17.70 36.50
CA THR A 28 -12.52 -17.46 35.29
C THR A 28 -13.33 -16.58 34.36
N ALA A 29 -13.20 -15.27 34.46
CA ALA A 29 -13.69 -14.37 33.43
C ALA A 29 -12.85 -14.60 32.17
N GLN A 30 -13.41 -15.24 31.15
CA GLN A 30 -12.77 -15.27 29.82
C GLN A 30 -12.77 -13.82 29.27
N VAL A 31 -11.59 -13.21 29.21
CA VAL A 31 -11.42 -11.93 28.53
C VAL A 31 -11.83 -12.12 27.05
N PRO A 32 -12.79 -11.36 26.54
CA PRO A 32 -13.22 -11.53 25.16
C PRO A 32 -12.05 -11.26 24.22
N THR A 33 -11.80 -12.19 23.32
CA THR A 33 -10.71 -12.13 22.31
C THR A 33 -10.78 -10.88 21.44
N VAL A 34 -11.98 -10.34 21.23
CA VAL A 34 -12.25 -9.14 20.44
C VAL A 34 -13.27 -8.25 21.14
N VAL A 35 -12.97 -6.97 21.24
CA VAL A 35 -13.89 -5.94 21.77
C VAL A 35 -14.18 -4.92 20.68
N VAL A 36 -15.46 -4.66 20.40
CA VAL A 36 -15.89 -3.61 19.49
C VAL A 36 -16.19 -2.34 20.26
N LYS A 37 -15.45 -1.29 19.98
CA LYS A 37 -15.71 0.09 20.38
C LYS A 37 -16.30 0.86 19.21
N LYS A 38 -16.74 2.08 19.41
CA LYS A 38 -17.49 2.89 18.41
C LYS A 38 -16.91 2.82 16.98
N ASP A 39 -15.62 3.05 16.78
CA ASP A 39 -14.92 3.05 15.48
C ASP A 39 -13.67 2.15 15.51
N THR A 40 -13.59 1.22 16.46
CA THR A 40 -12.41 0.40 16.72
C THR A 40 -12.78 -1.05 16.97
N LEU A 41 -12.10 -1.97 16.28
CA LEU A 41 -12.04 -3.39 16.63
C LEU A 41 -10.75 -3.63 17.41
N GLU A 42 -10.86 -4.02 18.66
CA GLU A 42 -9.72 -4.28 19.55
C GLU A 42 -9.56 -5.79 19.75
N TYR A 43 -8.42 -6.32 19.33
CA TYR A 43 -8.06 -7.73 19.46
C TYR A 43 -7.06 -7.90 20.61
N ASP A 44 -7.29 -8.88 21.49
CA ASP A 44 -6.32 -9.28 22.53
C ASP A 44 -5.23 -10.16 21.88
N ALA A 45 -3.99 -9.66 21.85
CA ALA A 45 -2.87 -10.40 21.26
C ALA A 45 -2.53 -11.69 22.03
N LYS A 46 -2.88 -11.79 23.31
CA LYS A 46 -2.66 -13.01 24.12
C LYS A 46 -3.52 -14.19 23.67
N SER A 47 -4.63 -13.89 22.97
CA SER A 47 -5.52 -14.93 22.43
C SER A 47 -4.96 -15.62 21.18
N VAL A 48 -3.87 -15.08 20.60
CA VAL A 48 -3.24 -15.55 19.37
C VAL A 48 -1.91 -16.23 19.70
N LYS A 49 -1.76 -17.48 19.31
CA LYS A 49 -0.51 -18.22 19.44
C LYS A 49 0.37 -17.98 18.21
N VAL A 50 1.57 -17.49 18.42
CA VAL A 50 2.55 -17.21 17.35
C VAL A 50 3.86 -17.96 17.60
N ARG A 51 4.68 -18.03 16.56
CA ARG A 51 6.01 -18.66 16.60
C ARG A 51 6.97 -17.83 17.46
N GLU A 52 8.07 -18.44 17.87
CA GLU A 52 9.20 -17.72 18.48
C GLU A 52 9.76 -16.68 17.52
N ASN A 53 10.18 -15.53 18.06
CA ASN A 53 10.67 -14.39 17.27
C ASN A 53 9.66 -13.89 16.22
N ALA A 54 8.36 -14.21 16.42
CA ALA A 54 7.30 -13.68 15.58
C ALA A 54 7.25 -12.18 15.64
N VAL A 55 6.85 -11.58 14.54
CA VAL A 55 6.58 -10.14 14.43
C VAL A 55 5.08 -9.85 14.44
N VAL A 56 4.70 -8.59 14.53
CA VAL A 56 3.29 -8.18 14.55
C VAL A 56 2.53 -8.73 13.34
N GLU A 57 3.15 -8.82 12.17
CA GLU A 57 2.55 -9.41 10.97
C GLU A 57 2.05 -10.83 11.19
N ASP A 58 2.78 -11.66 11.95
CA ASP A 58 2.38 -13.05 12.24
C ASP A 58 1.14 -13.12 13.13
N VAL A 59 0.97 -12.14 14.04
CA VAL A 59 -0.26 -11.99 14.82
C VAL A 59 -1.42 -11.59 13.90
N LEU A 60 -1.21 -10.61 13.02
CA LEU A 60 -2.22 -10.09 12.10
C LEU A 60 -2.78 -11.19 11.18
N LYS A 61 -1.92 -12.09 10.68
CA LYS A 61 -2.32 -13.22 9.83
C LYS A 61 -3.34 -14.15 10.48
N LYS A 62 -3.44 -14.16 11.81
CA LYS A 62 -4.35 -15.02 12.59
C LYS A 62 -5.60 -14.29 13.09
N LEU A 63 -5.70 -12.97 12.88
CA LEU A 63 -6.85 -12.20 13.33
C LEU A 63 -8.03 -12.35 12.36
N PRO A 64 -9.25 -12.56 12.86
CA PRO A 64 -10.44 -12.63 12.00
C PRO A 64 -10.73 -11.28 11.34
N GLY A 65 -10.95 -11.28 10.03
CA GLY A 65 -11.21 -10.08 9.24
C GLY A 65 -9.98 -9.24 8.88
N VAL A 66 -8.78 -9.73 9.18
CA VAL A 66 -7.51 -9.15 8.75
C VAL A 66 -6.86 -10.08 7.72
N GLU A 67 -6.45 -9.51 6.62
CA GLU A 67 -5.73 -10.20 5.55
C GLU A 67 -4.35 -9.57 5.40
N VAL A 68 -3.31 -10.40 5.35
CA VAL A 68 -1.95 -9.98 5.07
C VAL A 68 -1.51 -10.68 3.80
N ALA A 69 -1.23 -9.90 2.76
CA ALA A 69 -0.75 -10.40 1.48
C ALA A 69 0.73 -10.84 1.58
N LYS A 70 1.25 -11.51 0.55
CA LYS A 70 2.65 -12.00 0.53
C LYS A 70 3.67 -10.86 0.54
N ASP A 71 3.34 -9.70 -0.05
CA ASP A 71 4.15 -8.48 0.01
C ASP A 71 4.12 -7.80 1.40
N GLY A 72 3.25 -8.27 2.30
CA GLY A 72 3.02 -7.72 3.63
C GLY A 72 1.98 -6.61 3.67
N SER A 73 1.36 -6.26 2.55
CA SER A 73 0.24 -5.31 2.56
C SER A 73 -0.92 -5.87 3.38
N ILE A 74 -1.56 -4.98 4.16
CA ILE A 74 -2.56 -5.37 5.14
C ILE A 74 -3.90 -4.80 4.73
N LYS A 75 -4.92 -5.67 4.71
CA LYS A 75 -6.31 -5.25 4.60
C LYS A 75 -7.05 -5.63 5.86
N ALA A 76 -7.83 -4.71 6.40
CA ALA A 76 -8.68 -4.96 7.56
C ALA A 76 -10.14 -4.63 7.19
N GLY A 77 -11.01 -5.63 7.25
CA GLY A 77 -12.39 -5.49 6.78
C GLY A 77 -12.53 -5.22 5.28
N GLY A 78 -11.57 -5.69 4.47
CA GLY A 78 -11.52 -5.46 3.02
C GLY A 78 -10.87 -4.15 2.59
N GLU A 79 -10.44 -3.29 3.53
CA GLU A 79 -9.81 -1.99 3.26
C GLU A 79 -8.33 -2.02 3.60
N THR A 80 -7.53 -1.36 2.77
CA THR A 80 -6.08 -1.27 2.98
C THR A 80 -5.75 -0.43 4.21
N VAL A 81 -4.89 -0.97 5.07
CA VAL A 81 -4.30 -0.23 6.19
C VAL A 81 -3.19 0.67 5.64
N THR A 82 -3.30 1.96 5.91
CA THR A 82 -2.37 2.96 5.39
C THR A 82 -1.38 3.49 6.43
N LYS A 83 -1.63 3.20 7.71
CA LYS A 83 -0.86 3.78 8.81
C LYS A 83 -0.83 2.85 10.02
N VAL A 84 0.31 2.77 10.71
CA VAL A 84 0.44 2.06 11.98
C VAL A 84 0.87 3.02 13.07
N LYS A 85 0.17 2.94 14.21
CA LYS A 85 0.52 3.63 15.46
C LYS A 85 0.98 2.63 16.50
N VAL A 86 1.89 3.04 17.37
CA VAL A 86 2.30 2.29 18.57
C VAL A 86 1.99 3.15 19.77
N ASP A 87 1.11 2.67 20.64
CA ASP A 87 0.56 3.43 21.80
C ASP A 87 0.03 4.82 21.40
N GLY A 88 -0.64 4.90 20.23
CA GLY A 88 -1.25 6.11 19.68
C GLY A 88 -0.32 7.03 18.90
N LYS A 89 0.99 6.78 18.84
CA LYS A 89 1.98 7.56 18.08
C LYS A 89 2.28 6.89 16.74
N GLU A 90 2.43 7.69 15.69
CA GLU A 90 2.81 7.15 14.36
C GLU A 90 4.19 6.50 14.43
N PHE A 91 4.32 5.33 13.83
CA PHE A 91 5.56 4.57 13.80
C PHE A 91 6.10 4.55 12.36
N PHE A 92 7.21 5.24 12.12
CA PHE A 92 7.80 5.47 10.80
C PHE A 92 6.81 6.08 9.76
N GLY A 93 5.96 7.01 10.22
CA GLY A 93 5.04 7.73 9.35
C GLY A 93 3.97 6.82 8.73
N SER A 94 3.82 6.89 7.42
CA SER A 94 2.78 6.18 6.66
C SER A 94 3.21 4.82 6.09
N ASP A 95 4.27 4.21 6.62
CA ASP A 95 4.71 2.88 6.17
C ASP A 95 4.30 1.77 7.15
N PRO A 96 3.18 1.06 6.93
CA PRO A 96 2.72 -0.01 7.80
C PRO A 96 3.70 -1.18 7.92
N LEU A 97 4.46 -1.47 6.86
CA LEU A 97 5.39 -2.60 6.80
C LEU A 97 6.55 -2.42 7.78
N LEU A 98 7.03 -1.17 7.96
CA LEU A 98 8.08 -0.88 8.93
C LEU A 98 7.67 -1.25 10.36
N ALA A 99 6.41 -1.07 10.72
CA ALA A 99 5.91 -1.50 12.03
C ALA A 99 5.67 -3.02 12.08
N THR A 100 4.90 -3.54 11.13
CA THR A 100 4.37 -4.91 11.24
C THR A 100 5.42 -6.00 11.01
N LYS A 101 6.40 -5.75 10.15
CA LYS A 101 7.50 -6.69 9.87
C LYS A 101 8.70 -6.55 10.81
N ASN A 102 8.79 -5.45 11.58
CA ASN A 102 9.96 -5.21 12.43
C ASN A 102 9.65 -5.22 13.93
N LEU A 103 8.40 -4.98 14.37
CA LEU A 103 8.07 -5.02 15.78
C LEU A 103 7.83 -6.45 16.27
N PRO A 104 8.47 -6.87 17.38
CA PRO A 104 8.27 -8.19 17.96
C PRO A 104 6.83 -8.39 18.46
N ALA A 105 6.25 -9.56 18.22
CA ALA A 105 4.90 -9.91 18.67
C ALA A 105 4.76 -10.00 20.20
N ASP A 106 5.83 -10.32 20.90
CA ASP A 106 5.85 -10.49 22.35
C ASP A 106 5.62 -9.18 23.13
N MET A 107 5.90 -8.02 22.51
CA MET A 107 5.61 -6.72 23.09
C MET A 107 4.13 -6.33 23.06
N VAL A 108 3.33 -6.97 22.19
CA VAL A 108 1.96 -6.55 21.90
C VAL A 108 1.01 -7.01 22.99
N ASP A 109 0.20 -6.09 23.53
CA ASP A 109 -0.94 -6.39 24.40
C ASP A 109 -2.21 -6.51 23.57
N LYS A 110 -2.50 -5.50 22.74
CA LYS A 110 -3.69 -5.44 21.89
C LYS A 110 -3.37 -4.86 20.51
N ILE A 111 -4.15 -5.28 19.53
CA ILE A 111 -4.16 -4.69 18.19
C ILE A 111 -5.52 -4.06 17.96
N GLN A 112 -5.54 -2.78 17.66
CA GLN A 112 -6.74 -2.01 17.39
C GLN A 112 -6.80 -1.67 15.90
N VAL A 113 -7.85 -2.13 15.23
CA VAL A 113 -8.19 -1.71 13.86
C VAL A 113 -9.17 -0.54 13.98
N ILE A 114 -8.77 0.62 13.52
CA ILE A 114 -9.49 1.88 13.71
C ILE A 114 -9.91 2.47 12.37
N ASP A 115 -11.17 2.89 12.26
CA ASP A 115 -11.67 3.78 11.21
C ASP A 115 -11.41 5.22 11.63
N GLU A 116 -10.17 5.71 11.42
CA GLU A 116 -9.77 7.03 11.86
C GLU A 116 -10.42 8.11 11.00
N LEU A 117 -11.08 9.07 11.64
CA LEU A 117 -11.61 10.27 10.99
C LEU A 117 -10.47 11.16 10.48
N SER A 118 -10.72 11.96 9.46
CA SER A 118 -9.81 13.04 9.09
C SER A 118 -9.50 13.94 10.30
N GLU A 119 -8.35 14.58 10.32
CA GLU A 119 -7.99 15.50 11.41
C GLU A 119 -8.98 16.66 11.56
N GLN A 120 -9.52 17.13 10.43
CA GLN A 120 -10.57 18.13 10.40
C GLN A 120 -11.84 17.62 11.09
N ALA A 121 -12.29 16.40 10.74
CA ALA A 121 -13.48 15.80 11.33
C ALA A 121 -13.29 15.47 12.83
N GLN A 122 -12.09 15.06 13.25
CA GLN A 122 -11.76 14.88 14.67
C GLN A 122 -11.86 16.20 15.45
N PHE A 123 -11.42 17.29 14.84
CA PHE A 123 -11.43 18.61 15.48
C PHE A 123 -12.83 19.23 15.54
N THR A 124 -13.57 19.21 14.42
CA THR A 124 -14.89 19.83 14.32
C THR A 124 -15.99 18.97 14.96
N GLY A 125 -15.75 17.65 15.07
CA GLY A 125 -16.76 16.66 15.42
C GLY A 125 -17.77 16.39 14.32
N VAL A 126 -17.57 16.96 13.12
CA VAL A 126 -18.37 16.75 11.91
C VAL A 126 -17.68 15.72 11.05
N ASP A 127 -18.32 14.58 10.80
CA ASP A 127 -17.80 13.54 9.93
C ASP A 127 -17.88 14.01 8.47
N ASP A 128 -16.73 14.26 7.87
CA ASP A 128 -16.60 14.74 6.48
C ASP A 128 -16.61 13.59 5.44
N GLY A 129 -16.86 12.35 5.90
CA GLY A 129 -16.84 11.15 5.05
C GLY A 129 -15.44 10.62 4.75
N THR A 130 -14.40 11.36 5.11
CA THR A 130 -13.00 10.95 4.89
C THR A 130 -12.53 10.15 6.09
N ARG A 131 -12.25 8.87 5.87
CA ARG A 131 -11.73 7.97 6.89
C ARG A 131 -10.56 7.17 6.37
N THR A 132 -9.66 6.88 7.28
CA THR A 132 -8.45 6.11 6.99
C THR A 132 -8.44 4.87 7.87
N LYS A 133 -8.21 3.70 7.27
CA LYS A 133 -8.03 2.46 8.03
C LYS A 133 -6.63 2.42 8.61
N ILE A 134 -6.53 2.40 9.94
CA ILE A 134 -5.25 2.35 10.65
C ILE A 134 -5.19 1.17 11.63
N LEU A 135 -3.97 0.74 11.96
CA LEU A 135 -3.70 -0.13 13.09
C LEU A 135 -3.08 0.68 14.23
N ASN A 136 -3.55 0.46 15.44
CA ASN A 136 -2.86 0.92 16.64
C ASN A 136 -2.45 -0.29 17.49
N ILE A 137 -1.15 -0.47 17.64
CA ILE A 137 -0.54 -1.53 18.44
C ILE A 137 -0.36 -0.99 19.84
N THR A 138 -1.03 -1.57 20.84
CA THR A 138 -0.80 -1.21 22.25
C THR A 138 0.21 -2.17 22.86
N THR A 139 1.20 -1.62 23.55
CA THR A 139 2.23 -2.41 24.21
C THR A 139 1.79 -2.90 25.58
N LYS A 140 2.30 -4.06 26.02
CA LYS A 140 2.12 -4.56 27.39
C LYS A 140 2.62 -3.53 28.40
N SER A 141 1.95 -3.39 29.54
CA SER A 141 2.29 -2.38 30.55
C SER A 141 3.77 -2.40 30.96
N GLY A 142 4.37 -3.59 31.06
CA GLY A 142 5.79 -3.75 31.34
C GLY A 142 6.73 -3.32 30.21
N MET A 143 6.28 -3.28 28.96
CA MET A 143 7.07 -2.91 27.77
C MET A 143 7.11 -1.40 27.52
N LYS A 144 6.32 -0.60 28.24
CA LYS A 144 6.35 0.87 28.14
C LYS A 144 7.64 1.50 28.66
N LYS A 145 8.49 0.73 29.36
CA LYS A 145 9.76 1.21 29.92
C LYS A 145 10.83 0.12 29.82
N GLY A 146 11.70 0.23 28.82
CA GLY A 146 12.76 -0.76 28.60
C GLY A 146 13.32 -0.74 27.19
N TYR A 147 14.10 -1.79 26.91
CA TYR A 147 14.68 -2.05 25.60
C TYR A 147 14.16 -3.38 25.09
N PHE A 148 13.82 -3.45 23.80
CA PHE A 148 13.42 -4.70 23.15
C PHE A 148 13.75 -4.65 21.65
N GLY A 149 13.87 -5.81 21.08
CA GLY A 149 14.17 -5.93 19.65
C GLY A 149 14.77 -7.26 19.29
N ASN A 150 15.24 -7.38 18.09
CA ASN A 150 15.94 -8.55 17.60
C ASN A 150 17.05 -8.19 16.62
N SER A 151 18.03 -9.07 16.51
CA SER A 151 19.08 -9.02 15.51
C SER A 151 19.18 -10.38 14.84
N THR A 152 19.20 -10.39 13.52
CA THR A 152 19.38 -11.61 12.72
C THR A 152 20.58 -11.45 11.81
N VAL A 153 21.42 -12.48 11.72
CA VAL A 153 22.48 -12.58 10.72
C VAL A 153 22.37 -13.96 10.07
N GLY A 154 22.32 -13.98 8.75
CA GLY A 154 22.26 -15.20 7.97
C GLY A 154 23.17 -15.14 6.75
N TYR A 155 23.78 -16.28 6.42
CA TYR A 155 24.55 -16.49 5.22
C TYR A 155 24.18 -17.83 4.57
N GLY A 156 24.18 -17.87 3.25
CA GLY A 156 23.70 -19.03 2.50
C GLY A 156 24.52 -19.30 1.27
N THR A 157 24.10 -20.35 0.55
CA THR A 157 24.69 -20.70 -0.75
C THR A 157 24.45 -19.62 -1.78
N ASN A 158 25.28 -19.55 -2.85
CA ASN A 158 25.20 -18.57 -3.91
C ASN A 158 25.32 -17.13 -3.40
N ASP A 159 26.18 -16.90 -2.39
CA ASP A 159 26.46 -15.61 -1.76
C ASP A 159 25.20 -14.90 -1.24
N ARG A 160 24.19 -15.68 -0.82
CA ARG A 160 22.97 -15.13 -0.23
C ARG A 160 23.21 -14.74 1.22
N TYR A 161 22.76 -13.54 1.58
CA TYR A 161 22.84 -13.06 2.96
C TYR A 161 21.56 -12.34 3.38
N ASP A 162 21.29 -12.38 4.68
CA ASP A 162 20.17 -11.68 5.32
C ASP A 162 20.61 -11.21 6.71
N ALA A 163 20.83 -9.91 6.88
CA ALA A 163 21.14 -9.30 8.16
C ALA A 163 20.09 -8.24 8.50
N SER A 164 19.58 -8.30 9.72
CA SER A 164 18.63 -7.31 10.21
C SER A 164 18.84 -6.98 11.67
N LEU A 165 18.59 -5.74 12.03
CA LEU A 165 18.66 -5.23 13.39
C LEU A 165 17.42 -4.38 13.67
N ASN A 166 16.77 -4.65 14.79
CA ASN A 166 15.68 -3.85 15.32
C ASN A 166 15.91 -3.63 16.81
N VAL A 167 16.02 -2.38 17.22
CA VAL A 167 16.20 -2.00 18.62
C VAL A 167 15.24 -0.88 18.97
N ASN A 168 14.46 -1.08 20.00
CA ASN A 168 13.49 -0.12 20.50
C ASN A 168 13.81 0.21 21.97
N LYS A 169 13.80 1.49 22.29
CA LYS A 169 13.90 2.03 23.66
C LYS A 169 12.66 2.83 23.94
N PHE A 170 11.82 2.35 24.85
CA PHE A 170 10.63 3.07 25.31
C PHE A 170 10.83 3.55 26.74
N ASN A 171 10.34 4.74 27.02
CA ASN A 171 10.32 5.30 28.38
C ASN A 171 9.01 6.08 28.56
N ASN A 172 7.92 5.34 28.83
CA ASN A 172 6.54 5.81 28.89
C ASN A 172 6.12 6.48 27.57
N ASP A 173 6.02 7.81 27.53
CA ASP A 173 5.61 8.57 26.36
C ASP A 173 6.72 8.75 25.33
N GLN A 174 7.97 8.53 25.71
CA GLN A 174 9.10 8.63 24.79
C GLN A 174 9.36 7.29 24.13
N GLN A 175 9.42 7.28 22.81
CA GLN A 175 9.71 6.12 21.98
C GLN A 175 10.88 6.44 21.06
N PHE A 176 11.88 5.59 21.05
CA PHE A 176 12.99 5.63 20.11
C PHE A 176 13.17 4.25 19.50
N SER A 177 13.30 4.20 18.18
CA SER A 177 13.49 2.95 17.44
C SER A 177 14.56 3.10 16.39
N PHE A 178 15.39 2.08 16.27
CA PHE A 178 16.37 1.92 15.19
C PHE A 178 16.08 0.60 14.46
N ILE A 179 16.08 0.65 13.14
CA ILE A 179 15.98 -0.54 12.29
C ILE A 179 17.08 -0.52 11.24
N GLY A 180 17.60 -1.71 10.92
CA GLY A 180 18.57 -1.91 9.84
C GLY A 180 18.26 -3.21 9.11
N GLN A 181 18.45 -3.23 7.80
CA GLN A 181 18.24 -4.39 6.96
C GLN A 181 19.22 -4.40 5.79
N PHE A 182 19.92 -5.52 5.61
CA PHE A 182 20.90 -5.75 4.57
C PHE A 182 20.70 -7.16 4.02
N ASN A 183 20.31 -7.30 2.76
CA ASN A 183 20.09 -8.62 2.19
C ASN A 183 20.08 -8.60 0.65
N ASN A 184 20.27 -9.78 0.05
CA ASN A 184 20.12 -10.02 -1.39
C ASN A 184 19.16 -11.19 -1.69
N VAL A 185 18.16 -11.36 -0.84
CA VAL A 185 17.16 -12.44 -0.92
C VAL A 185 15.73 -11.90 -1.14
N ASN A 186 15.61 -10.75 -1.82
CA ASN A 186 14.33 -10.09 -2.11
C ASN A 186 13.48 -9.78 -0.87
N LYS A 187 14.10 -9.67 0.32
CA LYS A 187 13.38 -9.41 1.55
C LYS A 187 13.26 -7.91 1.77
N GLN A 188 12.03 -7.40 1.75
CA GLN A 188 11.71 -6.01 2.07
C GLN A 188 10.78 -5.95 3.27
N ASN A 189 11.22 -5.32 4.36
CA ASN A 189 10.44 -5.11 5.58
C ASN A 189 9.96 -3.64 5.69
N PHE A 190 9.82 -2.97 4.55
CA PHE A 190 9.36 -1.59 4.42
C PHE A 190 8.62 -1.43 3.10
N GLY A 191 7.78 -0.41 2.97
CA GLY A 191 7.13 -0.07 1.72
C GLY A 191 8.20 0.35 0.70
N GLY A 192 8.56 -0.58 -0.16
CA GLY A 192 9.50 -0.34 -1.24
C GLY A 192 8.97 0.74 -2.16
N GLY A 193 9.81 1.72 -2.47
CA GLY A 193 9.50 2.79 -3.40
C GLY A 193 9.39 2.35 -4.86
N ASN A 194 8.85 1.18 -5.15
CA ASN A 194 8.50 0.80 -6.51
C ASN A 194 7.11 1.32 -6.85
N GLY A 195 7.05 2.52 -7.41
CA GLY A 195 5.99 2.97 -8.31
C GLY A 195 4.54 3.05 -7.81
N GLN A 196 4.23 2.57 -6.61
CA GLN A 196 2.98 2.80 -5.91
C GLN A 196 3.27 3.40 -4.54
N GLY A 197 3.93 4.55 -4.56
CA GLY A 197 3.84 5.45 -3.44
C GLY A 197 2.36 5.76 -3.26
N ASN A 198 1.79 5.38 -2.12
CA ASN A 198 0.80 6.26 -1.55
C ASN A 198 1.54 7.58 -1.30
N GLY A 199 1.64 8.35 -2.38
CA GLY A 199 2.10 9.72 -2.31
C GLY A 199 1.17 10.44 -1.36
N PHE A 200 1.71 10.91 -0.29
CA PHE A 200 1.20 12.13 0.31
C PHE A 200 1.36 13.21 -0.75
N GLY A 201 0.27 13.59 -1.32
CA GLY A 201 0.28 14.68 -2.27
C GLY A 201 -0.72 14.41 -3.36
N GLY A 202 -1.66 15.27 -3.44
CA GLY A 202 -2.81 15.36 -4.26
C GLY A 202 -2.74 14.77 -5.65
N GLY A 203 -3.82 14.13 -6.02
CA GLY A 203 -4.41 14.13 -7.34
C GLY A 203 -3.48 13.90 -8.53
N GLY A 204 -2.87 12.76 -8.62
CA GLY A 204 -2.34 12.29 -9.88
C GLY A 204 -2.88 10.88 -10.12
N ASN A 205 -3.84 10.75 -11.01
CA ASN A 205 -4.35 9.47 -11.48
C ASN A 205 -3.23 8.68 -12.20
N GLY A 206 -2.42 8.00 -11.43
CA GLY A 206 -1.58 6.94 -11.95
C GLY A 206 -2.47 5.74 -12.30
N ARG A 207 -2.54 5.40 -13.55
CA ARG A 207 -3.19 4.27 -14.19
C ARG A 207 -3.42 3.08 -13.26
N GLY A 208 -4.67 2.71 -13.07
CA GLY A 208 -5.06 1.43 -12.56
C GLY A 208 -4.62 0.33 -13.52
N GLY A 209 -3.59 -0.39 -13.15
CA GLY A 209 -3.29 -1.72 -13.62
C GLY A 209 -3.80 -2.70 -12.60
N GLY A 210 -5.00 -3.25 -12.81
CA GLY A 210 -5.48 -4.41 -12.07
C GLY A 210 -4.62 -5.62 -12.40
N GLY A 211 -3.90 -6.12 -11.45
CA GLY A 211 -3.20 -7.40 -11.53
C GLY A 211 -3.26 -8.05 -10.16
N GLY A 212 -4.20 -8.95 -9.97
CA GLY A 212 -4.23 -9.81 -8.82
C GLY A 212 -3.11 -10.85 -8.90
N GLY A 213 -2.47 -11.08 -7.78
CA GLY A 213 -1.68 -12.29 -7.52
C GLY A 213 -0.18 -12.07 -7.38
N GLY A 214 0.29 -12.23 -6.15
CA GLY A 214 1.69 -12.53 -5.82
C GLY A 214 2.58 -11.29 -5.78
N GLY A 215 2.68 -10.74 -4.56
CA GLY A 215 3.55 -9.63 -4.28
C GLY A 215 4.99 -9.85 -4.63
N THR A 216 5.35 -9.33 -5.73
CA THR A 216 6.65 -8.73 -6.03
C THR A 216 6.33 -7.57 -6.95
N SER A 217 7.05 -6.48 -6.78
CA SER A 217 7.00 -5.29 -7.63
C SER A 217 6.69 -5.65 -9.09
N ALA A 218 5.85 -4.88 -9.77
CA ALA A 218 5.55 -5.04 -11.19
C ALA A 218 6.83 -4.85 -12.04
N GLY A 219 7.71 -5.82 -12.04
CA GLY A 219 8.99 -5.76 -12.70
C GLY A 219 9.99 -6.73 -12.13
N GLY A 220 9.68 -7.91 -11.73
CA GLY A 220 10.55 -9.02 -11.44
C GLY A 220 11.98 -8.71 -10.94
N GLY A 221 12.83 -9.72 -10.91
CA GLY A 221 14.25 -9.55 -10.69
C GLY A 221 14.74 -9.92 -9.29
N ILE A 222 16.05 -9.84 -9.12
CA ILE A 222 16.74 -10.12 -7.87
C ILE A 222 17.17 -8.79 -7.27
N THR A 223 16.68 -8.49 -6.07
CA THR A 223 16.90 -7.24 -5.38
C THR A 223 17.88 -7.40 -4.23
N THR A 224 18.91 -6.57 -4.22
CA THR A 224 19.78 -6.32 -3.06
C THR A 224 19.26 -5.08 -2.34
N THR A 225 19.10 -5.17 -1.03
CA THR A 225 18.52 -4.11 -0.21
C THR A 225 19.44 -3.75 0.94
N ASN A 226 19.73 -2.46 1.08
CA ASN A 226 20.43 -1.87 2.22
C ASN A 226 19.58 -0.73 2.78
N ALA A 227 19.08 -0.89 4.00
CA ALA A 227 18.17 0.08 4.60
C ALA A 227 18.49 0.33 6.08
N ALA A 228 18.29 1.56 6.52
CA ALA A 228 18.39 1.96 7.92
C ALA A 228 17.34 3.02 8.25
N GLY A 229 16.78 2.95 9.46
CA GLY A 229 15.76 3.88 9.88
C GLY A 229 15.84 4.23 11.37
N LEU A 230 15.52 5.47 11.67
CA LEU A 230 15.38 6.02 13.00
C LEU A 230 13.97 6.56 13.19
N ASN A 231 13.34 6.28 14.32
CA ASN A 231 12.04 6.83 14.68
C ASN A 231 12.06 7.34 16.12
N PHE A 232 11.49 8.52 16.31
CA PHE A 232 11.35 9.17 17.60
C PHE A 232 9.93 9.67 17.78
N GLY A 233 9.38 9.51 18.97
CA GLY A 233 8.09 10.09 19.34
C GLY A 233 8.04 10.39 20.82
N ASP A 234 7.54 11.57 21.17
CA ASP A 234 7.33 11.98 22.56
C ASP A 234 6.04 12.79 22.74
N THR A 235 5.47 12.75 23.94
CA THR A 235 4.33 13.58 24.32
C THR A 235 4.66 14.27 25.64
N TYR A 236 4.77 15.59 25.59
CA TYR A 236 5.11 16.40 26.74
C TYR A 236 3.91 16.63 27.67
N LYS A 237 4.18 17.09 28.90
CA LYS A 237 3.14 17.28 29.94
C LYS A 237 2.07 18.31 29.56
N ASP A 238 2.41 19.30 28.73
CA ASP A 238 1.49 20.31 28.20
C ASP A 238 0.60 19.77 27.06
N GLY A 239 0.82 18.51 26.65
CA GLY A 239 0.12 17.84 25.60
C GLY A 239 0.74 18.06 24.20
N THR A 240 1.89 18.73 24.12
CA THR A 240 2.66 18.86 22.87
C THR A 240 3.19 17.50 22.44
N GLN A 241 2.92 17.13 21.21
CA GLN A 241 3.41 15.90 20.59
C GLN A 241 4.49 16.25 19.57
N ILE A 242 5.64 15.58 19.67
CA ILE A 242 6.72 15.65 18.70
C ILE A 242 6.98 14.24 18.19
N GLN A 243 7.01 14.08 16.89
CA GLN A 243 7.34 12.82 16.23
C GLN A 243 8.29 13.11 15.07
N GLY A 244 9.25 12.22 14.86
CA GLY A 244 10.18 12.33 13.77
C GLY A 244 10.66 10.95 13.33
N SER A 245 10.86 10.77 12.04
CA SER A 245 11.50 9.58 11.51
C SER A 245 12.38 9.92 10.33
N TYR A 246 13.50 9.26 10.26
CA TYR A 246 14.37 9.25 9.09
C TYR A 246 14.55 7.82 8.61
N PHE A 247 14.44 7.63 7.31
CA PHE A 247 14.60 6.32 6.69
C PHE A 247 15.43 6.45 5.41
N PHE A 248 16.48 5.65 5.34
CA PHE A 248 17.30 5.48 4.16
C PHE A 248 17.11 4.08 3.59
N ASN A 249 17.00 3.98 2.27
CA ASN A 249 16.95 2.72 1.55
C ASN A 249 17.72 2.83 0.24
N LYS A 250 18.68 1.93 0.03
CA LYS A 250 19.28 1.68 -1.29
C LYS A 250 18.90 0.29 -1.76
N SER A 251 18.30 0.20 -2.95
CA SER A 251 17.95 -1.05 -3.60
C SER A 251 18.60 -1.14 -4.97
N SER A 252 19.29 -2.25 -5.23
CA SER A 252 19.86 -2.60 -6.54
C SER A 252 19.07 -3.77 -7.08
N VAL A 253 18.46 -3.61 -8.25
CA VAL A 253 17.62 -4.62 -8.90
C VAL A 253 18.29 -5.09 -10.19
N PHE A 254 18.58 -6.37 -10.26
CA PHE A 254 18.95 -7.03 -11.51
C PHE A 254 17.73 -7.75 -12.08
N ASN A 255 17.31 -7.34 -13.28
CA ASN A 255 16.16 -7.92 -13.94
C ASN A 255 16.51 -8.41 -15.34
N GLU A 256 16.20 -9.67 -15.59
CA GLU A 256 16.31 -10.32 -16.89
C GLU A 256 14.94 -10.87 -17.24
N GLN A 257 14.38 -10.40 -18.36
CA GLN A 257 13.00 -10.76 -18.69
C GLN A 257 12.79 -10.95 -20.20
N THR A 258 11.86 -11.82 -20.53
CA THR A 258 11.25 -11.92 -21.86
C THR A 258 9.80 -11.49 -21.79
N SER A 259 9.34 -10.73 -22.77
CA SER A 259 7.93 -10.36 -22.86
C SER A 259 7.38 -10.50 -24.27
N SER A 260 6.10 -10.82 -24.36
CA SER A 260 5.33 -10.80 -25.60
C SER A 260 4.15 -9.87 -25.42
N THR A 261 4.13 -8.78 -26.17
CA THR A 261 3.08 -7.76 -26.10
C THR A 261 2.33 -7.70 -27.41
N GLN A 262 1.02 -7.89 -27.35
CA GLN A 262 0.09 -7.67 -28.44
C GLN A 262 -0.67 -6.37 -28.19
N THR A 263 -0.57 -5.42 -29.13
CA THR A 263 -1.36 -4.18 -29.11
C THR A 263 -2.45 -4.28 -30.17
N LEU A 264 -3.68 -4.07 -29.75
CA LEU A 264 -4.89 -4.19 -30.58
C LEU A 264 -5.22 -2.82 -31.19
N LEU A 265 -5.25 -2.74 -32.53
CA LEU A 265 -5.43 -1.49 -33.29
C LEU A 265 -6.63 -1.58 -34.26
N GLY A 266 -7.76 -2.06 -33.78
CA GLY A 266 -8.96 -2.27 -34.61
C GLY A 266 -8.79 -3.47 -35.55
N ASN A 267 -8.64 -3.22 -36.83
CA ASN A 267 -8.46 -4.31 -37.85
C ASN A 267 -7.01 -4.78 -37.99
N THR A 268 -6.11 -4.23 -37.20
CA THR A 268 -4.68 -4.51 -37.24
C THR A 268 -4.15 -4.81 -35.83
N SER A 269 -2.95 -5.37 -35.74
CA SER A 269 -2.26 -5.57 -34.49
C SER A 269 -0.77 -5.36 -34.62
N GLN A 270 -0.15 -4.92 -33.52
CA GLN A 270 1.30 -4.94 -33.38
C GLN A 270 1.67 -5.99 -32.33
N ASN A 271 2.58 -6.87 -32.68
CA ASN A 271 3.16 -7.87 -31.77
C ASN A 271 4.63 -7.54 -31.55
N VAL A 272 5.03 -7.43 -30.30
CA VAL A 272 6.41 -7.14 -29.90
C VAL A 272 6.90 -8.19 -28.91
N ASN A 273 7.97 -8.87 -29.32
CA ASN A 273 8.69 -9.77 -28.42
C ASN A 273 9.98 -9.09 -27.97
N ASN A 274 10.19 -8.96 -26.67
CA ASN A 274 11.36 -8.32 -26.09
C ASN A 274 12.16 -9.31 -25.24
N TYR A 275 13.49 -9.14 -25.27
CA TYR A 275 14.41 -9.63 -24.25
C TYR A 275 15.09 -8.42 -23.62
N LEU A 276 14.86 -8.22 -22.33
CA LEU A 276 15.38 -7.11 -21.53
C LEU A 276 16.34 -7.63 -20.48
N ASN A 277 17.52 -7.03 -20.42
CA ASN A 277 18.46 -7.15 -19.30
C ASN A 277 18.66 -5.76 -18.70
N SER A 278 18.40 -5.60 -17.41
CA SER A 278 18.50 -4.30 -16.78
C SER A 278 19.05 -4.37 -15.35
N ASN A 279 19.83 -3.34 -15.02
CA ASN A 279 20.28 -3.04 -13.68
C ASN A 279 19.72 -1.67 -13.29
N SER A 280 19.16 -1.55 -12.09
CA SER A 280 18.65 -0.30 -11.57
C SER A 280 19.05 -0.15 -10.11
N ASP A 281 19.77 0.93 -9.80
CA ASP A 281 20.15 1.35 -8.46
C ASP A 281 19.26 2.50 -8.02
N ARG A 282 18.56 2.33 -6.91
CA ARG A 282 17.69 3.36 -6.36
C ARG A 282 18.06 3.66 -4.91
N SER A 283 18.36 4.92 -4.64
CA SER A 283 18.54 5.45 -3.30
C SER A 283 17.35 6.31 -2.89
N ASN A 284 16.84 6.13 -1.69
CA ASN A 284 15.72 6.92 -1.17
C ASN A 284 16.00 7.36 0.26
N HIS A 285 15.94 8.66 0.49
CA HIS A 285 16.01 9.30 1.79
C HIS A 285 14.62 9.86 2.12
N ARG A 286 14.10 9.57 3.31
CA ARG A 286 12.81 10.08 3.75
C ARG A 286 12.88 10.61 5.17
N LEU A 287 12.54 11.86 5.35
CA LEU A 287 12.42 12.54 6.63
C LEU A 287 10.96 12.94 6.86
N ASN A 288 10.37 12.46 7.94
CA ASN A 288 9.06 12.89 8.41
C ASN A 288 9.25 13.59 9.75
N PHE A 289 8.57 14.69 9.95
CA PHE A 289 8.52 15.39 11.22
C PHE A 289 7.10 15.87 11.51
N MET A 290 6.69 15.88 12.76
CA MET A 290 5.40 16.39 13.19
C MET A 290 5.51 17.03 14.56
N ILE A 291 4.95 18.19 14.67
CA ILE A 291 4.66 18.85 15.95
C ILE A 291 3.18 19.22 16.01
N ASP A 292 2.48 18.80 17.07
CA ASP A 292 1.09 19.19 17.37
C ASP A 292 1.07 19.78 18.78
N THR A 293 0.76 21.08 18.88
CA THR A 293 0.82 21.80 20.15
C THR A 293 -0.37 22.74 20.34
N LYS A 294 -0.69 23.03 21.58
CA LYS A 294 -1.68 24.04 21.96
C LYS A 294 -0.98 25.36 22.18
N LEU A 295 -1.41 26.38 21.44
CA LEU A 295 -0.95 27.75 21.67
C LEU A 295 -1.66 28.38 22.88
N ASP A 296 -2.95 28.06 23.05
CA ASP A 296 -3.78 28.39 24.19
C ASP A 296 -4.88 27.34 24.40
N SER A 297 -5.78 27.53 25.38
CA SER A 297 -6.88 26.61 25.70
C SER A 297 -7.88 26.40 24.55
N SER A 298 -7.87 27.26 23.54
CA SER A 298 -8.82 27.27 22.42
C SER A 298 -8.16 27.11 21.06
N THR A 299 -6.86 27.35 20.95
CA THR A 299 -6.09 27.33 19.68
C THR A 299 -5.00 26.29 19.74
N SER A 300 -4.89 25.49 18.67
CA SER A 300 -3.79 24.54 18.46
C SER A 300 -3.27 24.64 17.04
N ILE A 301 -1.99 24.31 16.88
CA ILE A 301 -1.30 24.25 15.61
C ILE A 301 -0.63 22.89 15.45
N LYS A 302 -0.77 22.33 14.25
CA LYS A 302 -0.02 21.15 13.82
C LYS A 302 0.79 21.50 12.58
N ILE A 303 2.06 21.13 12.57
CA ILE A 303 2.99 21.31 11.46
C ILE A 303 3.58 19.94 11.15
N GLN A 304 3.51 19.52 9.89
CA GLN A 304 3.93 18.19 9.48
C GLN A 304 4.67 18.23 8.14
N PRO A 305 5.98 18.60 8.14
CA PRO A 305 6.82 18.49 6.96
C PRO A 305 7.20 17.02 6.70
N ASN A 306 7.26 16.68 5.43
CA ASN A 306 7.74 15.41 4.90
C ASN A 306 8.69 15.74 3.75
N ILE A 307 9.92 15.28 3.82
CA ILE A 307 10.95 15.49 2.81
C ILE A 307 11.38 14.12 2.30
N ALA A 308 11.39 13.95 0.99
CA ALA A 308 11.93 12.78 0.34
C ALA A 308 12.93 13.20 -0.74
N TYR A 309 13.99 12.43 -0.88
CA TYR A 309 14.96 12.56 -1.97
C TYR A 309 15.21 11.19 -2.56
N THR A 310 14.97 11.05 -3.84
CA THR A 310 15.15 9.79 -4.56
C THR A 310 16.14 10.00 -5.69
N GLU A 311 17.13 9.13 -5.77
CA GLU A 311 17.99 8.96 -6.93
C GLU A 311 17.72 7.61 -7.56
N ASN A 312 17.77 7.55 -8.88
CA ASN A 312 17.60 6.31 -9.62
C ASN A 312 18.52 6.31 -10.84
N ASP A 313 19.48 5.42 -10.83
CA ASP A 313 20.40 5.18 -11.93
C ASP A 313 20.11 3.81 -12.54
N GLY A 314 20.13 3.72 -13.86
CA GLY A 314 19.78 2.48 -14.52
C GLY A 314 20.41 2.30 -15.89
N LEU A 315 20.67 1.04 -16.22
CA LEU A 315 21.03 0.62 -17.57
C LEU A 315 20.08 -0.50 -18.02
N SER A 316 19.47 -0.32 -19.16
CA SER A 316 18.59 -1.32 -19.77
C SER A 316 19.08 -1.64 -21.18
N LEU A 317 19.31 -2.92 -21.45
CA LEU A 317 19.63 -3.46 -22.75
C LEU A 317 18.42 -4.26 -23.24
N ASN A 318 17.81 -3.81 -24.32
CA ASN A 318 16.59 -4.40 -24.85
C ASN A 318 16.77 -4.82 -26.29
N ASN A 319 16.59 -6.12 -26.58
CA ASN A 319 16.55 -6.68 -27.92
C ASN A 319 15.10 -7.01 -28.23
N TYR A 320 14.58 -6.54 -29.36
CA TYR A 320 13.17 -6.74 -29.68
C TYR A 320 12.94 -7.07 -31.15
N VAL A 321 11.84 -7.78 -31.38
CA VAL A 321 11.26 -8.02 -32.71
C VAL A 321 9.84 -7.49 -32.68
N ARG A 322 9.57 -6.51 -33.53
CA ARG A 322 8.26 -5.89 -33.69
C ARG A 322 7.67 -6.26 -35.04
N ASN A 323 6.53 -6.91 -35.03
CA ASN A 323 5.76 -7.28 -36.20
C ASN A 323 4.47 -6.44 -36.23
N ASN A 324 4.30 -5.66 -37.27
CA ASN A 324 3.07 -4.91 -37.52
C ASN A 324 2.31 -5.60 -38.65
N VAL A 325 1.03 -5.88 -38.41
CA VAL A 325 0.10 -6.29 -39.45
C VAL A 325 -0.77 -5.09 -39.77
N ILE A 326 -0.55 -4.45 -40.92
CA ILE A 326 -1.30 -3.29 -41.40
C ILE A 326 -2.02 -3.65 -42.71
N ALA A 327 -3.08 -2.90 -43.06
CA ALA A 327 -3.90 -3.17 -44.23
C ALA A 327 -3.11 -3.18 -45.54
N THR A 328 -1.96 -2.50 -45.60
CA THR A 328 -1.09 -2.35 -46.79
C THR A 328 0.07 -3.36 -46.85
N GLY A 329 0.19 -4.25 -45.88
CA GLY A 329 1.26 -5.26 -45.77
C GLY A 329 1.74 -5.53 -44.39
N ALA A 330 2.83 -6.26 -44.27
CA ALA A 330 3.48 -6.53 -43.00
C ALA A 330 4.84 -5.83 -42.91
N SER A 331 5.16 -5.23 -41.75
CA SER A 331 6.52 -4.78 -41.45
C SER A 331 7.12 -5.56 -40.28
N ASN A 332 8.39 -5.89 -40.42
CA ASN A 332 9.16 -6.53 -39.34
C ASN A 332 10.31 -5.58 -38.96
N THR A 333 10.43 -5.27 -37.70
CA THR A 333 11.56 -4.49 -37.16
C THR A 333 12.32 -5.33 -36.15
N VAL A 334 13.61 -5.49 -36.38
CA VAL A 334 14.55 -6.06 -35.41
C VAL A 334 15.36 -4.90 -34.82
N GLY A 335 15.23 -4.68 -33.56
CA GLY A 335 15.86 -3.54 -32.89
C GLY A 335 16.66 -3.92 -31.66
N ASN A 336 17.67 -3.10 -31.42
CA ASN A 336 18.48 -3.15 -30.20
C ASN A 336 18.44 -1.77 -29.54
N GLN A 337 18.16 -1.72 -28.26
CA GLN A 337 18.15 -0.49 -27.46
C GLN A 337 19.09 -0.60 -26.28
N SER A 338 19.92 0.40 -26.08
CA SER A 338 20.60 0.68 -24.82
C SER A 338 20.01 1.96 -24.25
N TYR A 339 19.45 1.88 -23.06
CA TYR A 339 18.84 3.01 -22.36
C TYR A 339 19.49 3.19 -21.01
N THR A 340 20.18 4.32 -20.83
CA THR A 340 20.77 4.71 -19.55
C THR A 340 19.92 5.82 -18.96
N THR A 341 19.59 5.74 -17.68
CA THR A 341 18.85 6.76 -16.96
C THR A 341 19.62 7.18 -15.71
N SER A 342 19.63 8.46 -15.44
CA SER A 342 20.03 9.04 -14.17
C SER A 342 18.97 10.08 -13.80
N ASN A 343 18.32 9.89 -12.66
CA ASN A 343 17.19 10.73 -12.24
C ASN A 343 17.32 11.07 -10.76
N SER A 344 17.14 12.33 -10.42
CA SER A 344 16.99 12.81 -9.05
C SER A 344 15.64 13.49 -8.83
N THR A 345 14.99 13.18 -7.71
CA THR A 345 13.65 13.70 -7.40
C THR A 345 13.56 14.13 -5.95
N PRO A 346 13.87 15.38 -5.61
CA PRO A 346 13.53 15.96 -4.32
C PRO A 346 12.03 16.26 -4.24
N VAL A 347 11.42 15.89 -3.11
CA VAL A 347 10.00 16.15 -2.81
C VAL A 347 9.88 16.74 -1.42
N ILE A 348 9.22 17.88 -1.30
CA ILE A 348 8.92 18.52 -0.01
C ILE A 348 7.40 18.68 0.09
N ASN A 349 6.81 18.04 1.09
CA ASN A 349 5.41 18.22 1.43
C ASN A 349 5.31 18.83 2.83
N ASN A 350 4.49 19.83 3.00
CA ASN A 350 4.23 20.43 4.30
C ASN A 350 2.74 20.63 4.52
N ASN A 351 2.25 20.18 5.66
CA ASN A 351 0.88 20.40 6.11
C ASN A 351 0.89 21.26 7.38
N ILE A 352 0.25 22.41 7.34
CA ILE A 352 0.05 23.29 8.48
C ILE A 352 -1.45 23.37 8.76
N LEU A 353 -1.86 22.96 9.96
CA LEU A 353 -3.25 22.98 10.39
C LEU A 353 -3.39 23.82 11.66
N VAL A 354 -4.03 24.97 11.55
CA VAL A 354 -4.40 25.84 12.66
C VAL A 354 -5.87 25.59 13.02
N ARG A 355 -6.15 25.36 14.30
CA ARG A 355 -7.49 24.99 14.78
C ARG A 355 -7.90 25.93 15.94
N LYS A 356 -9.07 26.54 15.83
CA LYS A 356 -9.66 27.44 16.83
C LYS A 356 -11.03 26.97 17.29
N LYS A 357 -11.20 26.75 18.59
CA LYS A 357 -12.51 26.52 19.24
C LYS A 357 -13.04 27.81 19.80
N PHE A 358 -14.33 28.07 19.62
CA PHE A 358 -14.99 29.25 20.20
C PHE A 358 -15.71 28.88 21.50
N LYS A 359 -16.17 29.89 22.25
CA LYS A 359 -16.92 29.70 23.50
C LYS A 359 -18.20 28.86 23.32
N ARG A 360 -18.90 29.00 22.19
CA ARG A 360 -20.03 28.16 21.85
C ARG A 360 -19.54 26.77 21.46
N ARG A 361 -19.97 25.76 22.24
CA ARG A 361 -19.55 24.37 22.01
C ARG A 361 -19.93 23.90 20.59
N GLY A 362 -18.97 23.35 19.86
CA GLY A 362 -19.15 22.89 18.47
C GLY A 362 -18.91 23.96 17.41
N ARG A 363 -18.75 25.25 17.79
CA ARG A 363 -18.30 26.30 16.85
C ARG A 363 -16.80 26.25 16.71
N THR A 364 -16.31 26.08 15.49
CA THR A 364 -14.90 25.93 15.19
C THR A 364 -14.52 26.69 13.92
N LEU A 365 -13.25 27.10 13.85
CA LEU A 365 -12.61 27.61 12.65
C LEU A 365 -11.29 26.86 12.48
N SER A 366 -11.01 26.44 11.26
CA SER A 366 -9.72 25.85 10.93
C SER A 366 -9.16 26.42 9.63
N LEU A 367 -7.85 26.54 9.59
CA LEU A 367 -7.06 26.89 8.41
C LEU A 367 -6.10 25.74 8.16
N ASN A 368 -6.20 25.13 6.99
CA ASN A 368 -5.26 24.11 6.54
C ASN A 368 -4.50 24.62 5.31
N VAL A 369 -3.19 24.62 5.37
CA VAL A 369 -2.28 24.96 4.26
C VAL A 369 -1.45 23.74 3.93
N ASN A 370 -1.61 23.22 2.71
CA ASN A 370 -0.81 22.14 2.17
C ASN A 370 0.05 22.68 1.05
N THR A 371 1.36 22.53 1.17
CA THR A 371 2.32 22.88 0.13
C THR A 371 3.07 21.63 -0.30
N SER A 372 3.14 21.37 -1.59
CA SER A 372 3.92 20.29 -2.19
C SER A 372 4.85 20.87 -3.25
N ILE A 373 6.14 20.60 -3.13
CA ILE A 373 7.17 20.92 -4.10
C ILE A 373 7.73 19.58 -4.58
N ASN A 374 7.75 19.40 -5.87
CA ASN A 374 8.26 18.19 -6.50
C ASN A 374 9.11 18.61 -7.70
N ASP A 375 10.40 18.39 -7.59
CA ASP A 375 11.36 18.61 -8.65
C ASP A 375 11.81 17.28 -9.24
N SER A 376 12.13 17.25 -10.49
CA SER A 376 12.75 16.08 -11.14
C SER A 376 13.77 16.56 -12.13
N ASP A 377 14.96 16.04 -12.02
CA ASP A 377 16.08 16.25 -12.93
C ASP A 377 16.46 14.88 -13.50
N SER A 378 16.40 14.71 -14.80
CA SER A 378 16.53 13.41 -15.46
C SER A 378 17.34 13.49 -16.74
N ASP A 379 18.49 12.84 -16.74
CA ASP A 379 19.34 12.62 -17.92
C ASP A 379 19.17 11.19 -18.41
N ASN A 380 18.70 11.05 -19.65
CA ASN A 380 18.46 9.75 -20.25
C ASN A 380 19.15 9.65 -21.63
N ILE A 381 20.10 8.73 -21.74
CA ILE A 381 20.72 8.42 -23.04
C ILE A 381 19.99 7.26 -23.67
N ASN A 382 19.48 7.49 -24.88
CA ASN A 382 18.73 6.51 -25.64
C ASN A 382 19.44 6.19 -26.94
N TYR A 383 20.05 5.01 -27.02
CA TYR A 383 20.66 4.48 -28.23
C TYR A 383 19.77 3.37 -28.79
N ILE A 384 19.21 3.56 -29.99
CA ILE A 384 18.33 2.59 -30.66
C ILE A 384 18.86 2.36 -32.07
N LEU A 385 19.04 1.08 -32.42
CA LEU A 385 19.34 0.65 -33.77
C LEU A 385 18.20 -0.23 -34.27
N ASP A 386 17.39 0.31 -35.19
CA ASP A 386 16.26 -0.38 -35.83
C ASP A 386 16.62 -0.82 -37.23
N ASN A 387 16.44 -2.09 -37.51
CA ASN A 387 16.45 -2.67 -38.87
C ASN A 387 15.01 -3.00 -39.26
N ASN A 388 14.41 -2.16 -40.06
CA ASN A 388 13.01 -2.28 -40.47
C ASN A 388 12.90 -2.87 -41.87
N THR A 389 12.22 -4.01 -42.02
CA THR A 389 12.01 -4.71 -43.30
C THR A 389 10.55 -4.57 -43.71
N VAL A 390 10.34 -3.99 -44.90
CA VAL A 390 9.04 -3.83 -45.54
C VAL A 390 9.13 -4.34 -46.95
N ASN A 391 8.29 -5.28 -47.35
CA ASN A 391 8.29 -5.89 -48.69
C ASN A 391 9.67 -6.39 -49.13
N GLY A 392 10.46 -6.96 -48.18
CA GLY A 392 11.79 -7.49 -48.47
C GLY A 392 12.92 -6.47 -48.48
N ILE A 393 12.63 -5.17 -48.38
CA ILE A 393 13.63 -4.10 -48.31
C ILE A 393 13.87 -3.73 -46.83
N THR A 394 15.14 -3.83 -46.41
CA THR A 394 15.54 -3.45 -45.04
C THR A 394 16.15 -2.07 -45.02
N THR A 395 15.62 -1.21 -44.20
CA THR A 395 16.17 0.12 -43.86
C THR A 395 16.68 0.15 -42.44
N GLN A 396 17.84 0.75 -42.24
CA GLN A 396 18.43 0.90 -40.91
C GLN A 396 18.21 2.34 -40.41
N LYS A 397 17.79 2.46 -39.14
CA LYS A 397 17.63 3.74 -38.46
C LYS A 397 18.42 3.71 -37.15
N LEU A 398 19.28 4.70 -36.93
CA LEU A 398 19.99 4.94 -35.70
C LEU A 398 19.38 6.14 -34.99
N THR A 399 19.02 5.97 -33.72
CA THR A 399 18.67 7.06 -32.79
C THR A 399 19.71 7.04 -31.68
N ASN A 400 20.43 8.14 -31.48
CA ASN A 400 21.39 8.28 -30.38
C ASN A 400 21.21 9.69 -29.81
N GLN A 401 20.46 9.74 -28.69
CA GLN A 401 19.97 10.98 -28.11
C GLN A 401 20.18 11.02 -26.60
N LEU A 402 20.52 12.20 -26.10
CA LEU A 402 20.39 12.57 -24.70
C LEU A 402 19.08 13.32 -24.53
N ASN A 403 18.22 12.84 -23.63
CA ASN A 403 17.02 13.53 -23.17
C ASN A 403 17.30 14.09 -21.78
N ASP A 404 17.57 15.40 -21.69
CA ASP A 404 17.66 16.16 -20.47
C ASP A 404 16.29 16.75 -20.18
N LEU A 405 15.68 16.29 -19.07
CA LEU A 405 14.33 16.69 -18.66
C LEU A 405 14.36 17.24 -17.24
N ASN A 406 14.13 18.56 -17.12
CA ASN A 406 13.96 19.25 -15.87
C ASN A 406 12.49 19.61 -15.67
N SER A 407 11.89 19.15 -14.58
CA SER A 407 10.52 19.51 -14.22
C SER A 407 10.43 20.01 -12.80
N HIS A 408 9.65 21.07 -12.63
CA HIS A 408 9.39 21.69 -11.35
C HIS A 408 7.89 21.83 -11.15
N ASN A 409 7.36 21.37 -10.02
CA ASN A 409 5.95 21.44 -9.73
C ASN A 409 5.71 21.92 -8.30
N ILE A 410 5.06 23.07 -8.15
CA ILE A 410 4.62 23.61 -6.87
C ILE A 410 3.10 23.58 -6.81
N THR A 411 2.56 22.85 -5.83
CA THR A 411 1.14 22.87 -5.51
C THR A 411 0.93 23.48 -4.13
N ASN A 412 0.08 24.49 -4.04
CA ASN A 412 -0.36 25.06 -2.78
C ASN A 412 -1.88 24.95 -2.68
N SER A 413 -2.38 24.46 -1.55
CA SER A 413 -3.82 24.36 -1.27
C SER A 413 -4.11 24.91 0.10
N THR A 414 -4.84 26.00 0.14
CA THR A 414 -5.30 26.67 1.37
C THR A 414 -6.79 26.45 1.54
N ARG A 415 -7.19 25.85 2.64
CA ARG A 415 -8.59 25.56 2.97
C ARG A 415 -8.97 26.18 4.31
N VAL A 416 -10.03 26.97 4.32
CA VAL A 416 -10.66 27.54 5.52
C VAL A 416 -12.00 26.83 5.73
N VAL A 417 -12.25 26.37 6.97
CA VAL A 417 -13.51 25.72 7.33
C VAL A 417 -14.06 26.34 8.59
N TYR A 418 -15.30 26.82 8.51
CA TYR A 418 -16.08 27.32 9.64
C TYR A 418 -17.26 26.41 9.92
N THR A 419 -17.39 25.93 11.16
CA THR A 419 -18.49 25.08 11.60
C THR A 419 -19.37 25.84 12.62
N GLU A 420 -20.67 25.97 12.32
CA GLU A 420 -21.69 26.55 13.20
C GLU A 420 -22.61 25.47 13.72
N PRO A 421 -22.69 25.21 15.02
CA PRO A 421 -23.67 24.32 15.62
C PRO A 421 -25.05 24.98 15.62
N LEU A 422 -26.00 24.42 14.88
CA LEU A 422 -27.40 24.87 14.86
C LEU A 422 -28.16 24.31 16.07
N SER A 423 -27.86 23.06 16.45
CA SER A 423 -28.37 22.39 17.63
C SER A 423 -27.32 21.46 18.27
N LYS A 424 -27.71 20.65 19.27
CA LYS A 424 -26.83 19.62 19.86
C LYS A 424 -26.46 18.51 18.88
N THR A 425 -27.23 18.35 17.83
CA THR A 425 -27.12 17.25 16.88
C THR A 425 -27.02 17.69 15.43
N THR A 426 -27.13 18.99 15.14
CA THR A 426 -27.08 19.52 13.79
C THR A 426 -26.03 20.62 13.70
N SER A 427 -25.28 20.66 12.60
CA SER A 427 -24.31 21.69 12.29
C SER A 427 -24.32 22.05 10.82
N LEU A 428 -23.93 23.30 10.55
CA LEU A 428 -23.67 23.84 9.22
C LEU A 428 -22.17 24.07 9.10
N GLU A 429 -21.57 23.67 7.98
CA GLU A 429 -20.18 23.89 7.67
C GLU A 429 -20.07 24.74 6.39
N LEU A 430 -19.33 25.83 6.48
CA LEU A 430 -18.92 26.65 5.35
C LEU A 430 -17.45 26.37 5.10
N ASN A 431 -17.08 26.12 3.86
CA ASN A 431 -15.69 25.94 3.48
C ASN A 431 -15.35 26.75 2.23
N TYR A 432 -14.11 27.22 2.20
CA TYR A 432 -13.50 27.84 1.05
C TYR A 432 -12.13 27.22 0.84
N GLN A 433 -11.81 26.87 -0.39
CA GLN A 433 -10.52 26.32 -0.78
C GLN A 433 -9.98 27.07 -1.98
N ASN A 434 -8.75 27.54 -1.86
CA ASN A 434 -7.93 28.04 -2.95
C ASN A 434 -6.84 27.01 -3.24
N GLY A 435 -6.65 26.66 -4.50
CA GLY A 435 -5.60 25.76 -4.99
C GLY A 435 -4.81 26.44 -6.12
N ILE A 436 -3.50 26.44 -6.00
CA ILE A 436 -2.58 26.92 -7.04
C ILE A 436 -1.65 25.77 -7.37
N ASN A 437 -1.56 25.44 -8.64
CA ASN A 437 -0.57 24.49 -9.17
C ASN A 437 0.20 25.18 -10.30
N ASN A 438 1.50 25.34 -10.10
CA ASN A 438 2.43 25.82 -11.11
C ASN A 438 3.38 24.67 -11.44
N SER A 439 3.45 24.29 -12.69
CA SER A 439 4.38 23.28 -13.17
C SER A 439 5.10 23.74 -14.42
N THR A 440 6.40 23.48 -14.45
CA THR A 440 7.27 23.72 -15.61
C THR A 440 7.86 22.39 -16.06
N SER A 441 8.07 22.25 -17.35
CA SER A 441 8.77 21.14 -17.96
C SER A 441 9.70 21.69 -19.02
N ASP A 442 11.00 21.56 -18.78
CA ASP A 442 12.06 21.91 -19.70
C ASP A 442 12.69 20.63 -20.21
N ARG A 443 12.46 20.34 -21.47
CA ARG A 443 12.93 19.13 -22.14
C ARG A 443 13.85 19.52 -23.28
N ASN A 444 15.12 19.15 -23.15
CA ASN A 444 16.16 19.31 -24.15
C ASN A 444 16.54 17.94 -24.71
N VAL A 445 16.28 17.73 -25.98
CA VAL A 445 16.68 16.52 -26.67
C VAL A 445 17.86 16.85 -27.56
N LEU A 446 18.99 16.20 -27.31
CA LEU A 446 20.26 16.45 -27.99
C LEU A 446 20.69 15.19 -28.77
N ASN A 447 20.88 15.33 -30.06
CA ASN A 447 21.44 14.27 -30.90
C ASN A 447 22.96 14.17 -30.73
N PHE A 448 23.49 12.96 -30.81
CA PHE A 448 24.92 12.70 -30.79
C PHE A 448 25.59 13.26 -32.06
N ASN A 449 26.63 14.04 -31.87
CA ASN A 449 27.44 14.59 -32.95
C ASN A 449 28.73 13.74 -33.09
N SER A 450 28.83 13.00 -34.17
CA SER A 450 29.99 12.13 -34.43
C SER A 450 31.31 12.91 -34.68
N ILE A 451 31.22 14.23 -34.96
CA ILE A 451 32.39 15.08 -35.17
C ILE A 451 32.98 15.54 -33.85
N THR A 452 32.15 15.98 -32.93
CA THR A 452 32.59 16.46 -31.60
C THR A 452 32.70 15.34 -30.57
N GLY A 453 32.03 14.18 -30.81
CA GLY A 453 31.89 13.09 -29.84
C GLY A 453 30.96 13.38 -28.67
N ASN A 454 30.17 14.46 -28.77
CA ASN A 454 29.24 14.91 -27.70
C ASN A 454 27.78 14.94 -28.17
N PHE A 455 26.86 15.07 -27.23
CA PHE A 455 25.46 15.39 -27.49
C PHE A 455 25.31 16.91 -27.53
N ASP A 456 25.42 17.51 -28.70
CA ASP A 456 25.43 18.98 -28.89
C ASP A 456 24.53 19.49 -30.03
N ILE A 457 23.81 18.59 -30.70
CA ILE A 457 22.86 18.95 -31.79
C ILE A 457 21.45 18.93 -31.24
N VAL A 458 20.84 20.10 -31.03
CA VAL A 458 19.46 20.20 -30.51
C VAL A 458 18.45 19.62 -31.50
N ASP A 459 17.59 18.74 -31.02
CA ASP A 459 16.44 18.24 -31.76
C ASP A 459 15.20 19.06 -31.44
N ASN A 460 14.89 20.03 -32.29
CA ASN A 460 13.76 20.94 -32.10
C ASN A 460 12.38 20.26 -32.16
N THR A 461 12.30 19.02 -32.69
CA THR A 461 11.03 18.29 -32.77
C THR A 461 10.61 17.74 -31.41
N TYR A 462 11.60 17.36 -30.61
CA TYR A 462 11.38 16.71 -29.33
C TYR A 462 11.74 17.61 -28.13
N SER A 463 12.39 18.75 -28.38
CA SER A 463 12.73 19.74 -27.33
C SER A 463 11.60 20.73 -27.12
N ASN A 464 11.32 21.07 -25.87
CA ASN A 464 10.26 22.02 -25.53
C ASN A 464 10.39 22.56 -24.12
N HIS A 465 10.12 23.86 -23.95
CA HIS A 465 9.94 24.48 -22.65
C HIS A 465 8.47 24.85 -22.45
N TYR A 466 7.82 24.31 -21.42
CA TYR A 466 6.39 24.39 -21.21
C TYR A 466 6.04 24.75 -19.77
N GLU A 467 5.16 25.73 -19.59
CA GLU A 467 4.61 26.13 -18.30
C GLU A 467 3.11 25.88 -18.22
N ASN A 468 2.65 25.40 -17.08
CA ASN A 468 1.23 25.20 -16.79
C ASN A 468 0.90 25.81 -15.44
N GLN A 469 -0.02 26.74 -15.42
CA GLN A 469 -0.59 27.31 -14.21
C GLN A 469 -2.06 26.90 -14.08
N THR A 470 -2.45 26.38 -12.93
CA THR A 470 -3.84 26.08 -12.63
C THR A 470 -4.24 26.73 -11.30
N LEU A 471 -5.21 27.63 -11.37
CA LEU A 471 -5.84 28.29 -10.22
C LEU A 471 -7.23 27.72 -10.01
N THR A 472 -7.51 27.20 -8.80
CA THR A 472 -8.81 26.64 -8.43
C THR A 472 -9.34 27.37 -7.21
N ASN A 473 -10.57 27.88 -7.29
CA ASN A 473 -11.33 28.42 -6.17
C ASN A 473 -12.59 27.61 -5.98
N ALA A 474 -12.85 27.13 -4.76
CA ALA A 474 -14.04 26.38 -4.43
C ALA A 474 -14.67 26.91 -3.14
N ALA A 475 -15.97 27.15 -3.18
CA ALA A 475 -16.76 27.52 -2.01
C ALA A 475 -17.88 26.51 -1.80
N GLY A 476 -18.03 25.99 -0.58
CA GLY A 476 -18.95 24.92 -0.26
C GLY A 476 -19.73 25.12 1.02
N LEU A 477 -20.89 24.49 1.04
CA LEU A 477 -21.81 24.43 2.17
C LEU A 477 -22.15 22.97 2.45
N SER A 478 -22.08 22.55 3.72
CA SER A 478 -22.47 21.20 4.15
C SER A 478 -23.37 21.25 5.37
N TYR A 479 -24.43 20.45 5.36
CA TYR A 479 -25.36 20.27 6.47
C TYR A 479 -25.21 18.87 7.06
N THR A 480 -24.96 18.80 8.38
CA THR A 480 -24.71 17.53 9.09
C THR A 480 -25.75 17.32 10.20
N VAL A 481 -26.26 16.11 10.27
CA VAL A 481 -27.08 15.62 11.39
C VAL A 481 -26.37 14.43 12.04
N ASN A 482 -26.15 14.50 13.34
CA ASN A 482 -25.43 13.49 14.12
C ASN A 482 -26.31 12.96 15.26
N GLN A 483 -26.99 11.85 15.04
CA GLN A 483 -27.83 11.15 16.03
C GLN A 483 -27.16 9.87 16.51
N LYS A 484 -27.65 9.27 17.61
CA LYS A 484 -27.09 8.02 18.15
C LYS A 484 -27.10 6.85 17.15
N LYS A 485 -28.19 6.71 16.40
CA LYS A 485 -28.38 5.60 15.44
C LYS A 485 -27.94 5.93 14.03
N TYR A 486 -28.02 7.19 13.63
CA TYR A 486 -27.67 7.60 12.27
C TYR A 486 -26.93 8.93 12.26
N ASN A 487 -26.13 9.09 11.24
CA ASN A 487 -25.44 10.32 10.90
C ASN A 487 -25.60 10.53 9.40
N PHE A 488 -25.93 11.75 8.97
CA PHE A 488 -25.82 12.09 7.56
C PHE A 488 -25.19 13.47 7.39
N ASN A 489 -24.48 13.63 6.29
CA ASN A 489 -23.89 14.87 5.84
C ASN A 489 -24.25 15.04 4.36
N ILE A 490 -24.75 16.20 3.97
CA ILE A 490 -25.01 16.56 2.57
C ILE A 490 -24.34 17.89 2.32
N GLY A 491 -23.53 17.95 1.26
CA GLY A 491 -22.82 19.16 0.89
C GLY A 491 -22.77 19.36 -0.62
N VAL A 492 -22.53 20.60 -1.01
CA VAL A 492 -22.26 21.00 -2.38
C VAL A 492 -21.22 22.11 -2.36
N ALA A 493 -20.29 22.06 -3.30
CA ALA A 493 -19.36 23.16 -3.53
C ALA A 493 -19.38 23.56 -5.00
N GLY A 494 -19.34 24.88 -5.27
CA GLY A 494 -19.05 25.44 -6.57
C GLY A 494 -17.53 25.59 -6.71
N GLN A 495 -16.98 25.05 -7.78
CA GLN A 495 -15.55 25.11 -8.10
C GLN A 495 -15.33 25.82 -9.43
N GLN A 496 -14.54 26.88 -9.41
CA GLN A 496 -14.01 27.56 -10.58
C GLN A 496 -12.55 27.17 -10.76
N THR A 497 -12.16 26.78 -11.97
CA THR A 497 -10.78 26.46 -12.33
C THR A 497 -10.38 27.28 -13.54
N HIS A 498 -9.31 28.04 -13.42
CA HIS A 498 -8.62 28.72 -14.50
C HIS A 498 -7.30 27.99 -14.75
N ARG A 499 -7.06 27.61 -16.00
CA ARG A 499 -5.83 26.95 -16.45
C ARG A 499 -5.22 27.74 -17.59
N GLU A 500 -3.94 28.05 -17.47
CA GLU A 500 -3.14 28.67 -18.50
C GLU A 500 -1.93 27.77 -18.81
N ASN A 501 -1.72 27.54 -20.08
CA ASN A 501 -0.63 26.73 -20.61
C ASN A 501 0.17 27.60 -21.59
N THR A 502 1.46 27.75 -21.33
CA THR A 502 2.36 28.54 -22.15
C THR A 502 3.47 27.66 -22.71
N ASN A 503 3.54 27.55 -24.01
CA ASN A 503 4.70 26.98 -24.68
C ASN A 503 5.73 28.08 -24.90
N LEU A 504 6.77 28.12 -24.08
CA LEU A 504 7.80 29.15 -24.15
C LEU A 504 8.72 29.04 -25.39
N THR A 505 8.82 27.85 -25.97
CA THR A 505 9.58 27.62 -27.21
C THR A 505 8.89 28.21 -28.40
N THR A 506 7.56 28.16 -28.49
CA THR A 506 6.79 28.68 -29.62
C THR A 506 6.06 29.98 -29.35
N GLY A 507 6.01 30.43 -28.09
CA GLY A 507 5.26 31.62 -27.65
C GLY A 507 3.74 31.42 -27.63
N VAL A 508 3.22 30.21 -27.81
CA VAL A 508 1.78 29.92 -27.83
C VAL A 508 1.24 29.85 -26.42
N VAL A 509 0.22 30.66 -26.14
CA VAL A 509 -0.52 30.64 -24.85
C VAL A 509 -1.92 30.07 -25.08
N PHE A 510 -2.33 29.11 -24.21
CA PHE A 510 -3.65 28.53 -24.25
C PHE A 510 -4.30 28.60 -22.89
N SER A 511 -5.45 29.26 -22.78
CA SER A 511 -6.18 29.48 -21.53
C SER A 511 -7.58 28.86 -21.56
N GLN A 512 -7.98 28.26 -20.45
CA GLN A 512 -9.29 27.63 -20.28
C GLN A 512 -9.89 27.95 -18.90
N ASN A 513 -11.22 28.15 -18.88
CA ASN A 513 -12.00 28.35 -17.67
C ASN A 513 -13.08 27.28 -17.53
N PHE A 514 -13.20 26.69 -16.35
CA PHE A 514 -14.19 25.68 -16.03
C PHE A 514 -14.93 26.03 -14.75
N VAL A 515 -16.23 25.76 -14.72
CA VAL A 515 -17.06 25.86 -13.53
C VAL A 515 -17.76 24.52 -13.33
N ASN A 516 -17.60 23.92 -12.14
CA ASN A 516 -18.16 22.63 -11.81
C ASN A 516 -18.86 22.68 -10.45
N LEU A 517 -19.92 21.90 -10.28
CA LEU A 517 -20.53 21.63 -9.00
C LEU A 517 -20.01 20.28 -8.49
N THR A 518 -19.51 20.25 -7.25
CA THR A 518 -18.97 19.06 -6.61
C THR A 518 -19.87 18.65 -5.42
N PRO A 519 -20.91 17.84 -5.66
CA PRO A 519 -21.81 17.37 -4.61
C PRO A 519 -21.14 16.29 -3.76
N SER A 520 -21.55 16.22 -2.48
CA SER A 520 -21.16 15.15 -1.56
C SER A 520 -22.35 14.75 -0.68
N ALA A 521 -22.44 13.46 -0.38
CA ALA A 521 -23.44 12.94 0.56
C ALA A 521 -22.87 11.76 1.33
N GLN A 522 -23.09 11.74 2.64
CA GLN A 522 -22.73 10.62 3.50
C GLN A 522 -23.94 10.23 4.33
N PHE A 523 -24.17 8.94 4.41
CA PHE A 523 -25.16 8.36 5.31
C PHE A 523 -24.52 7.21 6.09
N ARG A 524 -24.67 7.25 7.42
CA ARG A 524 -24.23 6.17 8.30
C ARG A 524 -25.38 5.74 9.18
N TYR A 525 -25.61 4.43 9.24
CA TYR A 525 -26.58 3.84 10.13
C TYR A 525 -25.94 2.77 11.03
N ASN A 526 -26.07 2.95 12.35
CA ASN A 526 -25.58 2.02 13.36
C ASN A 526 -26.75 1.14 13.82
N PHE A 527 -26.83 -0.09 13.31
CA PHE A 527 -27.84 -1.08 13.78
C PHE A 527 -27.57 -1.48 15.23
N SER A 528 -26.27 -1.61 15.55
CA SER A 528 -25.74 -1.85 16.90
C SER A 528 -24.31 -1.28 16.99
N ASN A 529 -23.64 -1.42 18.14
CA ASN A 529 -22.25 -1.04 18.28
C ASN A 529 -21.32 -1.82 17.35
N SER A 530 -21.73 -3.03 16.95
CA SER A 530 -20.92 -3.95 16.14
C SER A 530 -21.46 -4.14 14.71
N LYS A 531 -22.58 -3.48 14.35
CA LYS A 531 -23.22 -3.62 13.05
C LYS A 531 -23.52 -2.25 12.46
N ARG A 532 -22.90 -1.92 11.31
CA ARG A 532 -22.93 -0.58 10.71
C ARG A 532 -23.02 -0.66 9.19
N LEU A 533 -23.77 0.28 8.63
CA LEU A 533 -23.79 0.61 7.21
C LEU A 533 -23.31 2.05 7.03
N THR A 534 -22.42 2.28 6.06
CA THR A 534 -22.00 3.61 5.63
C THR A 534 -22.09 3.69 4.12
N VAL A 535 -22.72 4.75 3.61
CA VAL A 535 -22.84 5.06 2.18
C VAL A 535 -22.26 6.46 1.98
N ASN A 536 -21.30 6.59 1.09
CA ASN A 536 -20.68 7.86 0.71
C ASN A 536 -20.81 8.06 -0.79
N TYR A 537 -21.25 9.25 -1.19
CA TYR A 537 -21.21 9.71 -2.57
C TYR A 537 -20.38 10.99 -2.65
N ARG A 538 -19.55 11.09 -3.69
CA ARG A 538 -18.72 12.26 -3.92
C ARG A 538 -18.52 12.52 -5.41
N GLY A 539 -18.80 13.76 -5.84
CA GLY A 539 -18.41 14.29 -7.13
C GLY A 539 -17.07 15.06 -7.02
N THR A 540 -16.12 14.78 -7.91
CA THR A 540 -14.82 15.45 -7.93
C THR A 540 -14.34 15.71 -9.35
N THR A 541 -13.61 16.82 -9.54
CA THR A 541 -12.93 17.12 -10.80
C THR A 541 -11.49 16.63 -10.77
N GLN A 542 -10.99 16.22 -11.93
CA GLN A 542 -9.61 15.85 -12.16
C GLN A 542 -9.06 16.63 -13.34
N GLN A 543 -7.96 17.34 -13.11
CA GLN A 543 -7.26 18.08 -14.17
C GLN A 543 -6.34 17.11 -14.94
N PRO A 544 -6.12 17.33 -16.25
CA PRO A 544 -5.09 16.59 -16.98
C PRO A 544 -3.70 17.01 -16.49
N THR A 545 -2.74 16.08 -16.63
CA THR A 545 -1.33 16.35 -16.32
C THR A 545 -0.66 17.17 -17.43
N ILE A 546 0.53 17.74 -17.14
CA ILE A 546 1.29 18.49 -18.15
C ILE A 546 1.62 17.63 -19.37
N ASP A 547 2.03 16.37 -19.17
CA ASP A 547 2.35 15.42 -20.25
C ASP A 547 1.13 15.10 -21.12
N GLN A 548 -0.08 15.13 -20.55
CA GLN A 548 -1.30 14.90 -21.29
C GLN A 548 -1.71 16.08 -22.19
N ILE A 549 -1.28 17.29 -21.83
CA ILE A 549 -1.65 18.50 -22.56
C ILE A 549 -0.53 19.05 -23.45
N GLN A 550 0.72 18.71 -23.18
CA GLN A 550 1.87 19.19 -23.93
C GLN A 550 1.89 18.63 -25.37
N PRO A 551 1.75 19.45 -26.44
CA PRO A 551 1.59 18.96 -27.80
C PRO A 551 2.94 18.61 -28.49
N ILE A 552 3.87 18.02 -27.73
CA ILE A 552 5.18 17.61 -28.22
C ILE A 552 5.26 16.07 -28.16
N PRO A 553 5.74 15.43 -29.24
CA PRO A 553 5.86 13.99 -29.27
C PRO A 553 6.93 13.49 -28.29
N ASP A 554 6.62 12.42 -27.57
CA ASP A 554 7.60 11.63 -26.80
C ASP A 554 7.99 10.39 -27.59
N ASN A 555 9.26 10.28 -27.96
CA ASN A 555 9.83 9.21 -28.79
C ASN A 555 10.75 8.26 -28.02
N THR A 556 10.83 8.37 -26.70
CA THR A 556 11.68 7.51 -25.85
C THR A 556 11.26 6.04 -25.90
N ASN A 557 9.98 5.78 -26.20
CA ASN A 557 9.45 4.43 -26.36
C ASN A 557 9.73 3.91 -27.77
N THR A 558 10.30 2.70 -27.87
CA THR A 558 10.56 2.04 -29.14
C THR A 558 9.28 1.61 -29.90
N GLN A 559 8.16 1.48 -29.19
CA GLN A 559 6.90 0.94 -29.72
C GLN A 559 5.89 2.02 -30.09
N SER A 560 5.94 3.19 -29.43
CA SER A 560 4.95 4.24 -29.59
C SER A 560 5.55 5.63 -29.49
N VAL A 561 4.88 6.60 -30.10
CA VAL A 561 5.08 8.02 -29.89
C VAL A 561 3.81 8.61 -29.29
N ILE A 562 3.95 9.35 -28.19
CA ILE A 562 2.81 9.93 -27.46
C ILE A 562 2.82 11.43 -27.67
N ILE A 563 1.64 12.00 -27.99
CA ILE A 563 1.44 13.43 -28.20
C ILE A 563 0.36 13.90 -27.24
N GLY A 564 0.64 14.94 -26.47
CA GLY A 564 -0.35 15.57 -25.60
C GLY A 564 -1.39 16.37 -26.38
N ASN A 565 -2.50 16.71 -25.71
CA ASN A 565 -3.60 17.47 -26.29
C ASN A 565 -3.98 18.65 -25.40
N PRO A 566 -3.65 19.90 -25.75
CA PRO A 566 -3.96 21.06 -24.94
C PRO A 566 -5.47 21.32 -24.77
N ASN A 567 -6.31 20.76 -25.67
CA ASN A 567 -7.78 20.92 -25.65
C ASN A 567 -8.49 20.01 -24.65
N LEU A 568 -7.77 19.20 -23.87
CA LEU A 568 -8.38 18.33 -22.88
C LEU A 568 -9.18 19.10 -21.83
N LYS A 569 -10.42 18.65 -21.61
CA LYS A 569 -11.30 19.13 -20.55
C LYS A 569 -11.05 18.35 -19.27
N PRO A 570 -11.25 18.95 -18.09
CA PRO A 570 -11.21 18.20 -16.84
C PRO A 570 -12.18 17.02 -16.83
N ALA A 571 -11.73 15.91 -16.28
CA ALA A 571 -12.61 14.76 -16.04
C ALA A 571 -13.45 15.00 -14.76
N PHE A 572 -14.67 14.48 -14.73
CA PHE A 572 -15.54 14.53 -13.57
C PHE A 572 -15.87 13.12 -13.08
N ASN A 573 -15.50 12.82 -11.83
CA ASN A 573 -15.66 11.51 -11.22
C ASN A 573 -16.84 11.53 -10.23
N ASN A 574 -17.83 10.66 -10.45
CA ASN A 574 -18.89 10.34 -9.50
C ASN A 574 -18.52 9.04 -8.80
N THR A 575 -18.28 9.10 -7.50
CA THR A 575 -17.87 7.92 -6.71
C THR A 575 -18.91 7.62 -5.65
N LEU A 576 -19.42 6.38 -5.66
CA LEU A 576 -20.31 5.81 -4.65
C LEU A 576 -19.57 4.71 -3.90
N SER A 577 -19.41 4.86 -2.59
CA SER A 577 -18.79 3.85 -1.71
C SER A 577 -19.82 3.36 -0.70
N VAL A 578 -19.97 2.04 -0.60
CA VAL A 578 -20.86 1.37 0.37
C VAL A 578 -20.00 0.47 1.24
N ARG A 579 -20.17 0.60 2.54
CA ARG A 579 -19.43 -0.17 3.53
C ARG A 579 -20.40 -0.75 4.55
N TYR A 580 -20.39 -2.06 4.71
CA TYR A 580 -21.16 -2.76 5.72
C TYR A 580 -20.25 -3.63 6.56
N ASN A 581 -20.29 -3.46 7.87
CA ASN A 581 -19.50 -4.24 8.83
C ASN A 581 -20.43 -4.85 9.88
N ASN A 582 -20.21 -6.12 10.21
CA ASN A 582 -20.92 -6.84 11.27
C ASN A 582 -19.95 -7.75 12.02
N PHE A 583 -19.84 -7.55 13.31
CA PHE A 583 -19.10 -8.45 14.20
C PHE A 583 -20.07 -9.07 15.21
N ALA A 584 -20.25 -10.40 15.12
CA ALA A 584 -21.12 -11.14 16.03
C ALA A 584 -20.28 -11.72 17.19
N PHE A 585 -20.32 -11.06 18.34
CA PHE A 585 -19.52 -11.41 19.53
C PHE A 585 -19.68 -12.86 19.99
N ALA A 586 -20.91 -13.32 20.14
CA ALA A 586 -21.17 -14.66 20.66
C ALA A 586 -20.60 -15.79 19.79
N LYS A 587 -20.41 -15.52 18.50
CA LYS A 587 -19.91 -16.44 17.49
C LYS A 587 -18.50 -16.08 17.02
N MET A 588 -17.91 -14.98 17.52
CA MET A 588 -16.63 -14.40 17.05
C MET A 588 -16.54 -14.28 15.53
N ARG A 589 -17.68 -14.06 14.87
CA ARG A 589 -17.79 -14.00 13.43
C ARG A 589 -17.68 -12.55 12.97
N PHE A 590 -16.76 -12.29 12.05
CA PHE A 590 -16.62 -11.04 11.33
C PHE A 590 -17.17 -11.19 9.92
N PHE A 591 -17.99 -10.23 9.49
CA PHE A 591 -18.47 -10.14 8.11
C PHE A 591 -18.43 -8.68 7.66
N ALA A 592 -17.79 -8.41 6.53
CA ALA A 592 -17.73 -7.09 5.94
C ALA A 592 -17.96 -7.13 4.43
N VAL A 593 -18.60 -6.09 3.92
CA VAL A 593 -18.76 -5.81 2.50
C VAL A 593 -18.28 -4.39 2.25
N PHE A 594 -17.39 -4.24 1.30
CA PHE A 594 -16.96 -2.97 0.77
C PHE A 594 -17.23 -2.95 -0.73
N LEU A 595 -17.92 -1.91 -1.20
CA LEU A 595 -18.22 -1.66 -2.61
C LEU A 595 -17.82 -0.23 -2.93
N ASN A 596 -17.11 -0.04 -4.02
CA ASN A 596 -16.77 1.27 -4.56
C ASN A 596 -17.08 1.28 -6.06
N LEU A 597 -17.88 2.24 -6.52
CA LEU A 597 -18.28 2.42 -7.90
C LEU A 597 -17.89 3.83 -8.33
N THR A 598 -17.23 3.97 -9.46
CA THR A 598 -16.86 5.26 -10.03
C THR A 598 -17.32 5.33 -11.48
N GLN A 599 -18.03 6.41 -11.83
CA GLN A 599 -18.33 6.80 -13.19
C GLN A 599 -17.55 8.08 -13.53
N THR A 600 -16.87 8.09 -14.66
CA THR A 600 -16.07 9.23 -15.10
C THR A 600 -16.63 9.83 -16.37
N PHE A 601 -17.03 11.11 -16.31
CA PHE A 601 -17.32 11.93 -17.49
C PHE A 601 -16.08 12.64 -17.97
N ASN A 602 -15.96 12.85 -19.28
CA ASN A 602 -14.77 13.41 -19.93
C ASN A 602 -13.50 12.68 -19.51
N ALA A 603 -13.55 11.36 -19.37
CA ALA A 603 -12.40 10.56 -18.97
C ALA A 603 -11.24 10.75 -19.97
N PHE A 604 -10.03 10.76 -19.47
CA PHE A 604 -8.83 10.78 -20.32
C PHE A 604 -8.63 9.39 -20.92
N ALA A 605 -8.59 9.32 -22.23
CA ALA A 605 -8.35 8.10 -22.99
C ALA A 605 -7.33 8.37 -24.08
N SER A 606 -6.89 7.34 -24.79
CA SER A 606 -5.99 7.47 -25.94
C SER A 606 -6.73 7.20 -27.26
N SER A 607 -6.39 8.00 -28.27
CA SER A 607 -6.63 7.68 -29.67
C SER A 607 -5.32 7.15 -30.24
N GLN A 608 -5.33 5.93 -30.78
CA GLN A 608 -4.13 5.23 -31.23
C GLN A 608 -4.28 4.75 -32.65
N SER A 609 -3.22 4.91 -33.43
CA SER A 609 -3.14 4.39 -34.80
C SER A 609 -1.70 4.00 -35.10
N ALA A 610 -1.54 3.03 -36.03
CA ALA A 610 -0.23 2.72 -36.57
C ALA A 610 0.27 3.86 -37.46
N VAL A 611 1.54 4.24 -37.33
CA VAL A 611 2.21 5.14 -38.30
C VAL A 611 2.59 4.33 -39.52
N THR A 612 1.86 4.58 -40.63
CA THR A 612 1.96 3.78 -41.87
C THR A 612 2.67 4.48 -43.00
N ASP A 613 3.00 5.78 -42.91
CA ASP A 613 3.80 6.51 -43.87
C ASP A 613 5.27 6.09 -43.77
N PRO A 614 5.88 5.48 -44.80
CA PRO A 614 7.28 5.08 -44.73
C PRO A 614 8.27 6.26 -44.61
N ASN A 615 7.84 7.50 -44.92
CA ASN A 615 8.67 8.68 -44.82
C ASN A 615 8.58 9.31 -43.42
N ASP A 616 7.64 8.88 -42.56
CA ASP A 616 7.54 9.39 -41.19
C ASP A 616 8.69 8.82 -40.32
N VAL A 617 9.33 9.69 -39.57
CA VAL A 617 10.41 9.31 -38.65
C VAL A 617 9.98 8.26 -37.61
N ASN A 618 8.68 8.13 -37.35
CA ASN A 618 8.08 7.14 -36.43
C ASN A 618 7.42 5.97 -37.15
N TYR A 619 7.75 5.73 -38.43
CA TYR A 619 7.19 4.62 -39.20
C TYR A 619 7.24 3.29 -38.42
N GLY A 620 6.13 2.56 -38.41
CA GLY A 620 5.99 1.30 -37.71
C GLY A 620 5.77 1.39 -36.20
N LYS A 621 5.80 2.59 -35.62
CA LYS A 621 5.37 2.83 -34.21
C LYS A 621 3.85 3.10 -34.14
N ILE A 622 3.32 3.14 -32.94
CA ILE A 622 1.95 3.53 -32.65
C ILE A 622 1.93 5.01 -32.29
N ALA A 623 1.25 5.84 -33.06
CA ALA A 623 0.92 7.20 -32.64
C ALA A 623 -0.22 7.17 -31.61
N SER A 624 -0.06 7.84 -30.50
CA SER A 624 -1.04 7.91 -29.41
C SER A 624 -1.27 9.36 -29.02
N GLN A 625 -2.54 9.80 -29.02
CA GLN A 625 -2.93 11.13 -28.57
C GLN A 625 -3.99 11.02 -27.47
N TYR A 626 -3.92 11.90 -26.47
CA TYR A 626 -4.93 11.97 -25.43
C TYR A 626 -6.21 12.65 -25.90
N ILE A 627 -7.35 12.07 -25.52
CA ILE A 627 -8.70 12.57 -25.84
C ILE A 627 -9.62 12.47 -24.61
N ASN A 628 -10.72 13.22 -24.62
CA ASN A 628 -11.80 13.02 -23.65
C ASN A 628 -12.85 12.07 -24.23
N VAL A 629 -13.28 11.10 -23.41
CA VAL A 629 -14.34 10.15 -23.74
C VAL A 629 -15.35 10.05 -22.63
N ASN A 630 -16.54 9.53 -22.92
CA ASN A 630 -17.58 9.23 -21.92
C ASN A 630 -17.86 7.72 -21.88
N GLY A 631 -18.63 7.30 -20.87
CA GLY A 631 -19.01 5.90 -20.71
C GLY A 631 -17.99 5.04 -19.96
N ASN A 632 -17.00 5.66 -19.32
CA ASN A 632 -16.03 4.96 -18.48
C ASN A 632 -16.58 4.79 -17.06
N TYR A 633 -16.58 3.55 -16.58
CA TYR A 633 -16.89 3.25 -15.18
C TYR A 633 -16.05 2.09 -14.67
N SER A 634 -15.81 2.14 -13.38
CA SER A 634 -15.08 1.09 -12.68
C SER A 634 -15.76 0.80 -11.35
N GLY A 635 -15.59 -0.42 -10.87
CA GLY A 635 -16.09 -0.82 -9.57
C GLY A 635 -15.20 -1.89 -8.97
N ASN A 636 -15.10 -1.86 -7.65
CA ASN A 636 -14.50 -2.93 -6.90
C ASN A 636 -15.39 -3.31 -5.71
N ALA A 637 -15.48 -4.61 -5.45
CA ALA A 637 -16.19 -5.17 -4.31
C ALA A 637 -15.26 -6.11 -3.54
N ASN A 638 -15.29 -5.99 -2.21
CA ASN A 638 -14.59 -6.92 -1.32
C ASN A 638 -15.60 -7.46 -0.31
N ILE A 639 -15.67 -8.78 -0.18
CA ILE A 639 -16.49 -9.47 0.83
C ILE A 639 -15.52 -10.28 1.69
N VAL A 640 -15.54 -10.01 2.99
CA VAL A 640 -14.64 -10.67 3.95
C VAL A 640 -15.48 -11.37 5.01
N LEU A 641 -15.17 -12.65 5.23
CA LEU A 641 -15.73 -13.48 6.29
C LEU A 641 -14.61 -14.06 7.14
N GLY A 642 -14.62 -13.81 8.44
CA GLY A 642 -13.79 -14.47 9.44
C GLY A 642 -14.68 -15.21 10.42
N GLN A 643 -14.51 -16.51 10.55
CA GLN A 643 -15.36 -17.34 11.41
C GLN A 643 -14.57 -18.46 12.08
N PRO A 644 -14.65 -18.63 13.42
CA PRO A 644 -14.19 -19.84 14.07
C PRO A 644 -15.01 -21.03 13.61
N ILE A 645 -14.32 -22.10 13.22
CA ILE A 645 -14.94 -23.41 12.92
C ILE A 645 -14.95 -24.29 14.17
N ILE A 646 -13.86 -24.23 14.96
CA ILE A 646 -13.76 -24.95 16.24
C ILE A 646 -13.78 -23.89 17.36
N PRO A 647 -14.55 -24.14 18.45
CA PRO A 647 -14.63 -23.21 19.59
C PRO A 647 -13.25 -22.80 20.13
N ASN A 648 -13.20 -21.66 20.82
CA ASN A 648 -11.99 -21.06 21.38
C ASN A 648 -10.93 -20.70 20.32
N ASN A 649 -11.37 -20.40 19.09
CA ASN A 649 -10.50 -20.02 17.96
C ASN A 649 -9.42 -21.06 17.62
N LYS A 650 -9.61 -22.34 17.95
CA LYS A 650 -8.61 -23.36 17.64
C LYS A 650 -8.44 -23.59 16.15
N LEU A 651 -9.52 -23.38 15.37
CA LEU A 651 -9.49 -23.39 13.90
C LEU A 651 -10.39 -22.26 13.39
N ASN A 652 -9.85 -21.39 12.58
CA ASN A 652 -10.55 -20.27 11.98
C ASN A 652 -10.59 -20.39 10.46
N LEU A 653 -11.72 -20.04 9.85
CA LEU A 653 -11.86 -19.81 8.42
C LEU A 653 -11.80 -18.30 8.17
N ASN A 654 -10.89 -17.87 7.32
CA ASN A 654 -10.88 -16.55 6.71
C ASN A 654 -11.17 -16.71 5.21
N ALA A 655 -12.26 -16.10 4.73
CA ALA A 655 -12.65 -16.14 3.34
C ALA A 655 -12.74 -14.70 2.81
N THR A 656 -12.14 -14.44 1.66
CA THR A 656 -12.18 -13.16 0.98
C THR A 656 -12.58 -13.37 -0.47
N LEU A 657 -13.56 -12.62 -0.93
CA LEU A 657 -13.93 -12.49 -2.34
C LEU A 657 -13.64 -11.05 -2.77
N THR A 658 -12.83 -10.88 -3.80
CA THR A 658 -12.55 -9.60 -4.42
C THR A 658 -13.08 -9.62 -5.84
N THR A 659 -13.78 -8.56 -6.24
CA THR A 659 -14.23 -8.37 -7.63
C THR A 659 -13.83 -6.99 -8.08
N GLN A 660 -13.23 -6.90 -9.24
CA GLN A 660 -12.90 -5.66 -9.90
C GLN A 660 -13.46 -5.69 -11.33
N TYR A 661 -14.17 -4.64 -11.68
CA TYR A 661 -14.69 -4.46 -13.02
C TYR A 661 -14.33 -3.06 -13.51
N SER A 662 -13.88 -2.96 -14.74
CA SER A 662 -13.69 -1.68 -15.43
C SER A 662 -14.20 -1.76 -16.86
N ARG A 663 -14.88 -0.69 -17.28
CA ARG A 663 -15.22 -0.40 -18.65
C ARG A 663 -14.51 0.88 -19.06
N GLY A 664 -13.69 0.79 -20.07
CA GLY A 664 -12.96 1.92 -20.65
C GLY A 664 -13.25 2.04 -22.13
N THR A 665 -13.30 3.28 -22.61
CA THR A 665 -13.41 3.61 -24.02
C THR A 665 -12.10 4.23 -24.49
N ASN A 666 -11.60 3.80 -25.64
CA ASN A 666 -10.49 4.41 -26.37
C ASN A 666 -10.78 4.36 -27.88
N ILE A 667 -10.00 5.06 -28.68
CA ILE A 667 -10.11 5.02 -30.15
C ILE A 667 -8.90 4.27 -30.70
N THR A 668 -9.14 3.31 -31.57
CA THR A 668 -8.09 2.54 -32.23
C THR A 668 -8.28 2.60 -33.76
N SER A 669 -7.33 3.22 -34.47
CA SER A 669 -7.43 3.45 -35.94
C SER A 669 -8.76 4.10 -36.34
N GLY A 670 -9.23 5.10 -35.56
CA GLY A 670 -10.49 5.80 -35.82
C GLY A 670 -11.75 5.05 -35.38
N ILE A 671 -11.64 3.82 -34.86
CA ILE A 671 -12.76 3.01 -34.39
C ILE A 671 -12.85 3.10 -32.88
N GLU A 672 -14.06 3.34 -32.38
CA GLU A 672 -14.32 3.30 -30.93
C GLU A 672 -14.15 1.85 -30.41
N ASN A 673 -13.27 1.68 -29.45
CA ASN A 673 -13.06 0.41 -28.76
C ASN A 673 -13.52 0.51 -27.31
N ILE A 674 -14.49 -0.32 -26.97
CA ILE A 674 -14.97 -0.50 -25.61
C ILE A 674 -14.31 -1.75 -25.04
N THR A 675 -13.53 -1.54 -23.99
CA THR A 675 -12.88 -2.64 -23.27
C THR A 675 -13.55 -2.88 -21.93
N ASN A 676 -13.98 -4.11 -21.65
CA ASN A 676 -14.43 -4.53 -20.35
C ASN A 676 -13.44 -5.50 -19.74
N VAL A 677 -12.97 -5.22 -18.54
CA VAL A 677 -12.07 -6.08 -17.79
C VAL A 677 -12.75 -6.48 -16.48
N LEU A 678 -12.92 -7.77 -16.27
CA LEU A 678 -13.43 -8.36 -15.05
C LEU A 678 -12.34 -9.21 -14.40
N THR A 679 -12.03 -8.92 -13.14
CA THR A 679 -11.17 -9.74 -12.30
C THR A 679 -11.96 -10.20 -11.07
N VAL A 680 -12.01 -11.50 -10.84
CA VAL A 680 -12.61 -12.10 -9.64
C VAL A 680 -11.55 -12.92 -8.93
N GLY A 681 -11.20 -12.49 -7.73
CA GLY A 681 -10.27 -13.19 -6.84
C GLY A 681 -11.00 -13.79 -5.66
N ASN A 682 -10.67 -15.00 -5.29
CA ASN A 682 -11.13 -15.61 -4.05
C ASN A 682 -9.96 -16.18 -3.25
N THR A 683 -10.09 -16.19 -1.94
CA THR A 683 -9.12 -16.81 -1.04
C THR A 683 -9.89 -17.43 0.13
N TYR A 684 -9.65 -18.70 0.38
CA TYR A 684 -10.14 -19.40 1.56
C TYR A 684 -8.93 -19.90 2.34
N ARG A 685 -8.87 -19.57 3.63
CA ARG A 685 -7.74 -19.91 4.48
C ARG A 685 -8.23 -20.45 5.81
N PHE A 686 -7.82 -21.66 6.15
CA PHE A 686 -8.03 -22.33 7.43
C PHE A 686 -6.76 -22.16 8.27
N VAL A 687 -6.88 -21.49 9.40
CA VAL A 687 -5.75 -21.14 10.28
C VAL A 687 -5.97 -21.73 11.65
N THR A 688 -5.01 -22.52 12.14
CA THR A 688 -5.05 -23.07 13.49
C THR A 688 -4.44 -22.10 14.50
N ASN A 689 -4.91 -22.20 15.74
CA ASN A 689 -4.36 -21.49 16.89
C ASN A 689 -4.13 -22.48 18.03
N LEU A 690 -3.07 -23.31 17.88
CA LEU A 690 -2.68 -24.39 18.77
C LEU A 690 -1.30 -24.15 19.37
N ASP A 691 -0.96 -24.81 20.48
CA ASP A 691 0.29 -24.54 21.20
C ASP A 691 1.52 -25.10 20.46
N LYS A 692 1.46 -26.32 19.95
CA LYS A 692 2.60 -27.00 19.31
C LYS A 692 2.51 -27.02 17.80
N TRP A 693 1.30 -27.00 17.26
CA TRP A 693 1.03 -27.03 15.83
C TRP A 693 0.62 -25.65 15.33
N ASP A 694 1.19 -25.25 14.24
CA ASP A 694 0.76 -24.06 13.50
C ASP A 694 0.51 -24.50 12.06
N ILE A 695 -0.77 -24.60 11.69
CA ILE A 695 -1.20 -25.11 10.39
C ILE A 695 -2.04 -24.05 9.73
N THR A 696 -1.68 -23.70 8.49
CA THR A 696 -2.50 -22.86 7.60
C THR A 696 -2.69 -23.63 6.30
N ALA A 697 -3.93 -23.95 5.95
CA ALA A 697 -4.29 -24.49 4.66
C ALA A 697 -5.12 -23.49 3.89
N GLY A 698 -4.75 -23.19 2.67
CA GLY A 698 -5.41 -22.19 1.86
C GLY A 698 -5.62 -22.60 0.41
N ILE A 699 -6.61 -22.02 -0.21
CA ILE A 699 -6.77 -22.05 -1.66
C ILE A 699 -7.11 -20.64 -2.12
N GLY A 700 -6.32 -20.10 -3.05
CA GLY A 700 -6.56 -18.86 -3.74
C GLY A 700 -6.85 -19.11 -5.21
N GLY A 701 -7.60 -18.21 -5.82
CA GLY A 701 -7.80 -18.24 -7.25
C GLY A 701 -8.12 -16.86 -7.79
N THR A 702 -7.69 -16.61 -9.02
CA THR A 702 -8.00 -15.36 -9.74
C THR A 702 -8.49 -15.72 -11.13
N TYR A 703 -9.70 -15.26 -11.47
CA TYR A 703 -10.28 -15.31 -12.80
C TYR A 703 -10.22 -13.92 -13.43
N ASN A 704 -9.69 -13.82 -14.64
CA ASN A 704 -9.59 -12.59 -15.40
C ASN A 704 -10.23 -12.79 -16.76
N ARG A 705 -11.04 -11.81 -17.17
CA ARG A 705 -11.66 -11.76 -18.48
C ARG A 705 -11.56 -10.35 -19.05
N ALA A 706 -10.98 -10.21 -20.23
CA ALA A 706 -10.96 -8.97 -20.99
C ALA A 706 -11.70 -9.17 -22.31
N THR A 707 -12.54 -8.19 -22.68
CA THR A 707 -13.30 -8.18 -23.94
C THR A 707 -13.10 -6.85 -24.65
N TYR A 708 -12.97 -6.88 -25.96
CA TYR A 708 -12.66 -5.75 -26.84
C TYR A 708 -13.70 -5.64 -27.95
N SER A 709 -14.41 -4.51 -28.02
CA SER A 709 -15.48 -4.34 -29.02
C SER A 709 -14.95 -4.20 -30.46
N ALA A 710 -13.78 -3.55 -30.62
CA ALA A 710 -13.16 -3.39 -31.94
C ALA A 710 -12.48 -4.66 -32.44
N GLN A 711 -12.10 -5.58 -31.54
CA GLN A 711 -11.46 -6.86 -31.92
C GLN A 711 -11.98 -8.02 -31.05
N PRO A 712 -13.21 -8.50 -31.26
CA PRO A 712 -13.79 -9.55 -30.40
C PRO A 712 -13.01 -10.87 -30.39
N ASN A 713 -12.27 -11.17 -31.48
CA ASN A 713 -11.42 -12.36 -31.57
C ASN A 713 -10.22 -12.33 -30.61
N SER A 714 -9.87 -11.15 -30.07
CA SER A 714 -8.82 -10.96 -29.09
C SER A 714 -9.33 -11.05 -27.65
N ASN A 715 -10.63 -11.30 -27.45
CA ASN A 715 -11.19 -11.55 -26.14
C ASN A 715 -10.41 -12.68 -25.46
N ASN A 716 -10.02 -12.45 -24.22
CA ASN A 716 -9.23 -13.44 -23.51
C ASN A 716 -9.75 -13.69 -22.10
N THR A 717 -9.51 -14.92 -21.66
CA THR A 717 -9.85 -15.37 -20.31
C THR A 717 -8.68 -16.17 -19.77
N PHE A 718 -8.17 -15.78 -18.62
CA PHE A 718 -7.09 -16.50 -17.96
C PHE A 718 -7.31 -16.58 -16.47
N TYR A 719 -6.75 -17.61 -15.85
CA TYR A 719 -6.88 -17.81 -14.41
C TYR A 719 -5.62 -18.37 -13.77
N THR A 720 -5.48 -18.07 -12.50
CA THR A 720 -4.43 -18.61 -11.65
C THR A 720 -5.08 -19.28 -10.44
N ILE A 721 -4.63 -20.48 -10.09
CA ILE A 721 -5.06 -21.20 -8.89
C ILE A 721 -3.84 -21.42 -8.02
N THR A 722 -3.98 -21.12 -6.71
CA THR A 722 -2.88 -21.14 -5.75
C THR A 722 -3.31 -21.85 -4.46
N PRO A 723 -3.38 -23.20 -4.41
CA PRO A 723 -3.46 -23.89 -3.14
C PRO A 723 -2.14 -23.73 -2.37
N SER A 724 -2.25 -23.56 -1.05
CA SER A 724 -1.12 -23.41 -0.14
C SER A 724 -1.31 -24.26 1.13
N PHE A 725 -0.21 -24.75 1.67
CA PHE A 725 -0.20 -25.51 2.90
C PHE A 725 1.06 -25.20 3.70
N ASP A 726 0.89 -24.50 4.82
CA ASP A 726 1.95 -24.16 5.74
C ASP A 726 1.77 -24.96 7.02
N VAL A 727 2.80 -25.66 7.46
CA VAL A 727 2.77 -26.43 8.70
C VAL A 727 4.05 -26.21 9.48
N SER A 728 3.94 -26.03 10.78
CA SER A 728 5.07 -26.14 11.66
C SER A 728 4.72 -26.86 12.96
N TYR A 729 5.70 -27.57 13.51
CA TYR A 729 5.57 -28.35 14.73
C TYR A 729 6.75 -28.10 15.65
N VAL A 730 6.46 -27.98 16.95
CA VAL A 730 7.47 -27.84 18.01
C VAL A 730 7.73 -29.17 18.68
N LEU A 731 8.92 -29.69 18.43
CA LEU A 731 9.45 -30.92 19.06
C LEU A 731 9.96 -30.65 20.50
N PRO A 732 10.11 -31.69 21.34
CA PRO A 732 10.84 -31.55 22.60
C PRO A 732 12.24 -30.92 22.39
N GLY A 733 12.71 -30.11 23.35
CA GLY A 733 13.98 -29.42 23.24
C GLY A 733 13.92 -28.11 22.45
N ASN A 734 12.70 -27.55 22.27
CA ASN A 734 12.47 -26.30 21.55
C ASN A 734 13.01 -26.32 20.10
N ILE A 735 12.90 -27.49 19.47
CA ILE A 735 13.22 -27.65 18.05
C ILE A 735 11.94 -27.47 17.26
N ARG A 736 11.94 -26.58 16.26
CA ARG A 736 10.83 -26.37 15.34
C ARG A 736 11.17 -26.88 13.96
N LEU A 737 10.27 -27.63 13.39
CA LEU A 737 10.25 -27.98 11.98
C LEU A 737 9.14 -27.18 11.29
N ALA A 738 9.40 -26.66 10.10
CA ALA A 738 8.38 -25.99 9.31
C ALA A 738 8.55 -26.29 7.81
N ILE A 739 7.41 -26.39 7.15
CA ILE A 739 7.30 -26.60 5.70
C ILE A 739 6.20 -25.65 5.22
N ASP A 740 6.51 -24.86 4.21
CA ASP A 740 5.57 -23.98 3.51
C ASP A 740 5.52 -24.45 2.04
N LEU A 741 4.35 -24.83 1.56
CA LEU A 741 4.11 -25.35 0.23
C LEU A 741 3.09 -24.45 -0.49
N ASP A 742 3.49 -23.91 -1.65
CA ASP A 742 2.61 -23.17 -2.55
C ASP A 742 2.63 -23.83 -3.92
N TYR A 743 1.47 -24.18 -4.46
CA TYR A 743 1.34 -24.61 -5.84
C TYR A 743 0.71 -23.51 -6.68
N TYR A 744 1.25 -23.24 -7.84
CA TYR A 744 0.75 -22.27 -8.79
C TYR A 744 0.36 -22.96 -10.08
N LYS A 745 -0.85 -22.72 -10.56
CA LYS A 745 -1.30 -23.13 -11.90
C LYS A 745 -1.84 -21.93 -12.65
N ASN A 746 -1.18 -21.60 -13.76
CA ASN A 746 -1.53 -20.53 -14.67
C ASN A 746 -2.05 -21.09 -15.98
N THR A 747 -3.24 -20.69 -16.42
CA THR A 747 -3.86 -21.16 -17.66
C THR A 747 -4.58 -20.05 -18.40
N GLY A 748 -4.87 -20.27 -19.70
CA GLY A 748 -5.51 -19.31 -20.58
C GLY A 748 -4.58 -18.21 -21.07
N ARG A 749 -3.27 -18.44 -20.99
CA ARG A 749 -2.22 -17.53 -21.48
C ARG A 749 -1.68 -18.05 -22.81
N GLY A 750 -0.71 -17.35 -23.43
CA GLY A 750 0.05 -17.91 -24.55
C GLY A 750 0.78 -19.19 -24.14
N ASP A 751 1.04 -20.11 -25.09
CA ASP A 751 1.54 -21.47 -24.78
C ASP A 751 2.81 -21.49 -23.92
N ALA A 752 3.74 -20.57 -24.14
CA ALA A 752 4.97 -20.45 -23.34
C ALA A 752 4.74 -19.93 -21.90
N TYR A 753 3.55 -19.44 -21.57
CA TYR A 753 3.21 -18.80 -20.30
C TYR A 753 2.12 -19.55 -19.52
N ASN A 754 1.60 -20.64 -20.06
CA ASN A 754 0.78 -21.61 -19.35
C ASN A 754 1.72 -22.51 -18.56
N THR A 755 1.73 -22.38 -17.25
CA THR A 755 2.68 -23.08 -16.38
C THR A 755 2.05 -23.53 -15.10
N ASP A 756 2.63 -24.58 -14.54
CA ASP A 756 2.39 -25.02 -13.17
C ASP A 756 3.73 -25.31 -12.49
N TYR A 757 3.84 -24.94 -11.22
CA TYR A 757 5.02 -25.18 -10.42
C TYR A 757 4.70 -25.17 -8.94
N THR A 758 5.56 -25.84 -8.15
CA THR A 758 5.44 -25.95 -6.71
C THR A 758 6.63 -25.29 -6.03
N LEU A 759 6.35 -24.34 -5.14
CA LEU A 759 7.36 -23.78 -4.24
C LEU A 759 7.30 -24.53 -2.91
N VAL A 760 8.45 -25.06 -2.48
CA VAL A 760 8.61 -25.68 -1.17
C VAL A 760 9.72 -24.97 -0.43
N ASN A 761 9.35 -24.31 0.68
CA ASN A 761 10.29 -23.74 1.63
C ASN A 761 10.21 -24.52 2.92
N SER A 762 11.36 -24.86 3.49
CA SER A 762 11.38 -25.56 4.77
C SER A 762 12.52 -25.07 5.66
N TYR A 763 12.34 -25.24 6.97
CA TYR A 763 13.39 -24.95 7.91
C TYR A 763 13.32 -25.81 9.16
N ILE A 764 14.49 -25.97 9.78
CA ILE A 764 14.65 -26.43 11.14
C ILE A 764 15.27 -25.32 11.97
N SER A 765 14.71 -25.07 13.15
CA SER A 765 15.29 -24.12 14.09
C SER A 765 15.33 -24.65 15.50
N ARG A 766 16.28 -24.18 16.29
CA ARG A 766 16.39 -24.51 17.71
C ARG A 766 16.69 -23.28 18.53
N GLN A 767 16.03 -23.16 19.68
CA GLN A 767 16.25 -22.08 20.62
C GLN A 767 17.29 -22.44 21.67
N PHE A 768 18.12 -21.44 22.00
CA PHE A 768 19.19 -21.51 22.99
C PHE A 768 19.15 -20.27 23.91
N PHE A 769 20.01 -20.22 24.90
CA PHE A 769 20.17 -19.06 25.80
C PHE A 769 18.87 -18.60 26.46
N LYS A 770 18.10 -19.54 27.04
CA LYS A 770 16.77 -19.28 27.63
C LYS A 770 15.81 -18.63 26.61
N ASN A 771 15.78 -19.22 25.41
CA ASN A 771 14.96 -18.79 24.26
C ASN A 771 15.29 -17.40 23.66
N ARG A 772 16.48 -16.87 23.94
CA ARG A 772 16.93 -15.57 23.34
C ARG A 772 17.68 -15.74 22.02
N GLY A 773 18.39 -16.84 21.85
CA GLY A 773 19.11 -17.17 20.62
C GLY A 773 18.38 -18.23 19.84
N THR A 774 18.24 -18.07 18.54
CA THR A 774 17.62 -19.07 17.63
C THR A 774 18.57 -19.33 16.48
N PHE A 775 19.06 -20.57 16.35
CA PHE A 775 19.70 -21.04 15.14
C PHE A 775 18.65 -21.62 14.20
N LYS A 776 18.74 -21.27 12.91
CA LYS A 776 17.85 -21.72 11.87
C LYS A 776 18.64 -22.13 10.63
N ILE A 777 18.29 -23.28 10.08
CA ILE A 777 18.75 -23.77 8.78
C ILE A 777 17.51 -23.83 7.90
N ALA A 778 17.53 -23.14 6.77
CA ALA A 778 16.40 -23.06 5.85
C ALA A 778 16.84 -23.44 4.44
N VAL A 779 15.93 -24.06 3.70
CA VAL A 779 16.00 -24.20 2.24
C VAL A 779 14.83 -23.45 1.64
N ASN A 780 15.14 -22.58 0.69
CA ASN A 780 14.15 -21.84 -0.09
C ASN A 780 14.10 -22.45 -1.49
N ASP A 781 12.87 -22.64 -2.02
CA ASP A 781 12.61 -23.31 -3.29
C ASP A 781 13.33 -24.67 -3.39
N ALA A 782 13.04 -25.58 -2.46
CA ALA A 782 13.70 -26.88 -2.36
C ALA A 782 13.63 -27.71 -3.67
N LEU A 783 12.56 -27.54 -4.44
CA LEU A 783 12.34 -28.21 -5.73
C LEU A 783 13.02 -27.47 -6.90
N ASN A 784 13.52 -26.26 -6.70
CA ASN A 784 14.12 -25.38 -7.73
C ASN A 784 13.18 -25.10 -8.91
N GLN A 785 11.90 -24.90 -8.62
CA GLN A 785 10.83 -24.71 -9.60
C GLN A 785 10.30 -23.29 -9.68
N ASN A 786 10.81 -22.34 -8.89
CA ASN A 786 10.32 -20.97 -8.88
C ASN A 786 10.37 -20.34 -10.29
N GLN A 787 9.27 -19.72 -10.70
CA GLN A 787 9.12 -19.06 -12.01
C GLN A 787 8.49 -17.68 -11.85
N GLY A 788 8.99 -16.69 -12.59
CA GLY A 788 8.45 -15.35 -12.63
C GLY A 788 7.57 -15.14 -13.84
N ILE A 789 6.28 -15.46 -13.77
CA ILE A 789 5.36 -15.34 -14.91
C ILE A 789 4.17 -14.48 -14.54
N SER A 790 3.84 -13.53 -15.43
CA SER A 790 2.64 -12.73 -15.30
C SER A 790 1.96 -12.46 -16.63
N ARG A 791 0.65 -12.21 -16.63
CA ARG A 791 -0.11 -11.66 -17.75
C ARG A 791 -0.89 -10.45 -17.32
N THR A 792 -0.86 -9.40 -18.13
CA THR A 792 -1.67 -8.20 -17.97
C THR A 792 -2.50 -7.98 -19.23
N ALA A 793 -3.76 -7.59 -19.04
CA ALA A 793 -4.62 -7.14 -20.13
C ALA A 793 -5.14 -5.73 -19.78
N THR A 794 -4.98 -4.79 -20.71
CA THR A 794 -5.39 -3.39 -20.57
C THR A 794 -6.45 -3.03 -21.62
N ALA A 795 -6.69 -1.73 -21.83
CA ALA A 795 -7.67 -1.23 -22.80
C ALA A 795 -7.48 -1.77 -24.22
N ASN A 796 -6.25 -2.00 -24.63
CA ASN A 796 -5.94 -2.52 -25.97
C ASN A 796 -4.61 -3.29 -26.06
N THR A 797 -4.02 -3.66 -24.92
CA THR A 797 -2.79 -4.45 -24.89
C THR A 797 -2.94 -5.71 -24.05
N ILE A 798 -2.31 -6.77 -24.52
CA ILE A 798 -2.13 -8.03 -23.79
C ILE A 798 -0.63 -8.27 -23.70
N THR A 799 -0.09 -8.36 -22.50
CA THR A 799 1.34 -8.59 -22.26
C THR A 799 1.54 -9.84 -21.42
N ASP A 800 2.28 -10.78 -21.95
CA ASP A 800 2.85 -11.90 -21.20
C ASP A 800 4.30 -11.60 -20.82
N LEU A 801 4.68 -11.93 -19.61
CA LEU A 801 5.98 -11.62 -19.04
C LEU A 801 6.56 -12.84 -18.34
N ASN A 802 7.84 -13.13 -18.60
CA ASN A 802 8.65 -14.08 -17.86
C ASN A 802 9.94 -13.38 -17.41
N TYR A 803 10.25 -13.42 -16.11
CA TYR A 803 11.38 -12.73 -15.50
C TYR A 803 12.17 -13.59 -14.54
N ASN A 804 13.42 -13.20 -14.28
CA ASN A 804 14.28 -13.91 -13.35
C ASN A 804 13.78 -13.80 -11.91
N VAL A 805 13.93 -14.90 -11.17
CA VAL A 805 13.55 -15.03 -9.75
C VAL A 805 14.64 -15.75 -8.97
N LEU A 806 14.60 -15.63 -7.64
CA LEU A 806 15.48 -16.40 -6.77
C LEU A 806 15.19 -17.91 -6.95
N LYS A 807 16.21 -18.68 -7.30
CA LYS A 807 16.22 -20.12 -7.37
C LYS A 807 16.63 -20.71 -6.04
N ARG A 808 16.69 -22.04 -5.92
CA ARG A 808 17.02 -22.76 -4.69
C ARG A 808 18.32 -22.27 -4.03
N TYR A 809 18.22 -21.96 -2.74
CA TYR A 809 19.38 -21.67 -1.88
C TYR A 809 19.14 -22.17 -0.46
N TYR A 810 20.25 -22.46 0.25
CA TYR A 810 20.24 -22.81 1.65
C TYR A 810 20.72 -21.61 2.46
N MET A 811 20.11 -21.38 3.63
CA MET A 811 20.44 -20.25 4.50
C MET A 811 20.66 -20.75 5.93
N PHE A 812 21.77 -20.38 6.52
CA PHE A 812 22.09 -20.54 7.94
C PHE A 812 21.91 -19.19 8.62
N SER A 813 21.12 -19.11 9.65
CA SER A 813 20.89 -17.84 10.32
C SER A 813 20.85 -17.99 11.84
N PHE A 814 21.30 -16.95 12.50
CA PHE A 814 21.22 -16.78 13.94
C PHE A 814 20.46 -15.52 14.27
N THR A 815 19.39 -15.65 15.09
CA THR A 815 18.61 -14.54 15.60
C THR A 815 18.79 -14.42 17.10
N TYR A 816 19.09 -13.22 17.59
CA TYR A 816 19.16 -12.90 19.00
C TYR A 816 18.06 -11.90 19.36
N SER A 817 17.21 -12.30 20.35
CA SER A 817 16.12 -11.45 20.85
C SER A 817 16.55 -10.76 22.14
N LEU A 818 16.50 -9.43 22.14
CA LEU A 818 16.82 -8.58 23.28
C LEU A 818 15.51 -8.11 23.92
N THR A 819 15.31 -8.43 25.20
CA THR A 819 14.21 -7.88 25.98
C THR A 819 14.68 -7.57 27.39
N ARG A 820 14.68 -6.30 27.77
CA ARG A 820 15.07 -5.82 29.10
C ARG A 820 14.05 -4.80 29.59
N ILE A 821 13.27 -5.16 30.60
CA ILE A 821 12.20 -4.34 31.16
C ILE A 821 12.59 -3.86 32.55
N GLY A 822 12.43 -2.55 32.83
CA GLY A 822 12.63 -1.97 34.16
C GLY A 822 14.00 -2.22 34.78
N GLY A 823 15.05 -2.40 33.96
CA GLY A 823 16.40 -2.72 34.45
C GLY A 823 16.65 -4.21 34.79
N ARG A 824 15.64 -5.06 34.74
CA ARG A 824 15.76 -6.52 34.92
C ARG A 824 15.70 -7.24 33.57
N ASN A 825 16.61 -8.22 33.39
CA ASN A 825 16.52 -9.15 32.28
C ASN A 825 15.34 -10.09 32.53
N ILE A 826 14.26 -9.99 31.77
CA ILE A 826 13.19 -10.97 31.83
C ILE A 826 13.63 -12.17 31.00
N GLY A 827 14.26 -13.12 31.66
CA GLY A 827 14.31 -14.49 31.18
C GLY A 827 13.01 -15.14 31.61
N ASN A 828 12.18 -15.52 30.65
CA ASN A 828 11.01 -16.40 30.75
C ASN A 828 10.46 -16.72 32.14
N ASP A 829 9.93 -15.73 32.88
CA ASP A 829 8.96 -15.93 33.91
C ASP A 829 7.55 -15.62 33.39
N VAL A 830 7.23 -16.17 32.20
CA VAL A 830 5.85 -16.39 31.84
C VAL A 830 5.50 -17.78 32.38
N GLN A 831 5.27 -17.86 33.69
CA GLN A 831 4.54 -18.99 34.27
C GLN A 831 3.18 -19.09 33.58
N MET A 832 2.97 -20.22 32.92
CA MET A 832 1.63 -20.64 32.55
C MET A 832 0.76 -20.67 33.82
N PRO A 833 -0.48 -20.16 33.80
CA PRO A 833 -1.39 -20.36 34.91
C PRO A 833 -1.82 -21.82 34.96
N GLY A 834 -1.34 -22.55 35.94
CA GLY A 834 -1.80 -23.90 36.18
C GLY A 834 -0.73 -24.87 36.68
N MET A 835 -0.22 -24.68 37.91
CA MET A 835 0.09 -25.78 38.83
C MET A 835 0.44 -25.15 40.17
N GLY A 836 -0.40 -25.35 41.16
CA GLY A 836 -0.21 -24.94 42.52
C GLY A 836 0.99 -25.61 43.17
N GLY A 837 1.77 -24.84 43.90
CA GLY A 837 2.80 -25.29 44.79
C GLY A 837 2.70 -24.44 46.05
N GLN A 838 2.23 -25.02 47.14
CA GLN A 838 2.21 -24.47 48.51
C GLN A 838 3.62 -24.05 48.96
N GLY A 839 3.72 -22.93 49.58
CA GLY A 839 4.91 -22.52 50.31
C GLY A 839 4.63 -21.29 51.14
N GLY A 840 4.34 -21.47 52.43
CA GLY A 840 4.00 -20.43 53.38
C GLY A 840 5.17 -19.52 53.71
N GLY A 841 4.87 -18.29 54.13
CA GLY A 841 5.83 -17.31 54.65
C GLY A 841 5.09 -16.10 55.24
N ARG A 842 5.06 -16.00 56.56
CA ARG A 842 4.37 -15.04 57.44
C ARG A 842 4.74 -13.58 57.14
N PRO A 843 3.82 -12.64 57.41
CA PRO A 843 4.13 -11.21 57.43
C PRO A 843 4.76 -10.77 58.73
N ARG A 844 5.65 -9.82 58.75
CA ARG A 844 6.03 -8.98 59.90
C ARG A 844 6.10 -7.53 59.48
N PHE A 845 5.23 -6.77 60.21
CA PHE A 845 5.18 -5.31 60.45
C PHE A 845 5.14 -4.35 59.30
#